data_12b5f95fffe5aec4f457ded1896c74c8
#
_entry.id   12b5f95fffe5aec4f457ded1896c74c8
#
_cell.length_a   1.000
_cell.length_b   1.000
_cell.length_c   1.000
_cell.angle_alpha   90.00
_cell.angle_beta   90.00
_cell.angle_gamma   90.00
#
_symmetry.space_group_name_H-M   'P 1'
#
loop_
_entity.id
_entity.type
_entity.pdbx_description
1 polymer ?
#
loop_
_entity_poly.entity_id
_entity_poly.type
_entity_poly.pdbx_seq_one_letter_code
_entity_poly.pdbx_strand_id
1 'polypeptide(L)'
;MIFSPLIMEGATDPKFLEKRLFFRMGLLIHDYSKLMVVFGLISCVLMSSLMTLGADWAEGFGEDDVESVNAGRLISERFSTDGNESGGHFRYIVFHPTYNDSTLSWQTEVIAAMKWLESHPDVNITYSWEVDEIDREKFVVQDETGFYAINDVYFSVGRKEAKQILDDLHEDIVIGGDFEDWITDGISIDWKFDYLIKKDLIKAEIVAIPLSALILGLIFGSAVAAVLPIGIGAGTVLAAIGMTIWLSNVTDVTVYATNIVSLIGIGVSIDYSLFLVNRFREELDRGHDVRIATAMSCATAGKAVFYSGITVAIGLMGMLFFTNTSLPSLGIGGTIAVTIAMIYSTIVLPAVMAILGHRINKWKIPYSFDMSAKDDGIWASIAKKVMDRPWAVLIPTLILLVGAGLPFAYAEFSLSSWKALPPDENARQGMELIDEKWPDQAANSIYIVIETNGEDPLSEENLRVQYSYIVELLNDTRVSGGIGVGLPDSTMSVDQVVQFWSTPDSFLSSEQIAVRENLRNSFVGENATLMSIQLKGVQTSVESREMVEQIRNNKGDFLTNFSGENDELLVAGFAAYNADNLKAISDNLPRALAFILIATLILIFMQVRSVIIPIKAIAMNILSISASFGMLVWVFQWGYGSELLNFTPQPIDSGNPVIMFCIVFGLSMDYEVLMLSRIHEEWERTGDNTLAVANGLQKTGGLITGAAAIMVVVFSAFGLSSIVILKQIGLGLALAIFIDATLVRALVVPSTMRLMGKWNWWAPSWFKKNTNNIIVETSEGFFERE
;
A
#
# COMPACT_ATOMS: atom_id res chain seq x y z
N MET A 1 36.93 3.99 10.93
CA MET A 1 37.49 5.07 10.04
C MET A 1 36.50 5.59 9.00
N ILE A 2 35.24 5.16 8.97
CA ILE A 2 34.21 5.53 7.96
C ILE A 2 33.32 6.72 8.43
N PHE A 3 33.37 7.09 9.71
CA PHE A 3 32.44 8.05 10.34
C PHE A 3 33.14 9.27 10.95
N SER A 4 33.84 10.07 10.14
CA SER A 4 34.35 11.37 10.60
C SER A 4 33.38 12.50 10.21
N PRO A 5 32.98 13.43 11.12
CA PRO A 5 32.00 14.47 10.80
C PRO A 5 32.55 15.48 9.79
N LEU A 6 31.63 16.07 9.03
CA LEU A 6 31.82 17.24 8.20
C LEU A 6 31.91 18.48 9.11
N ILE A 7 33.10 18.88 9.52
CA ILE A 7 33.24 20.05 10.38
C ILE A 7 34.54 20.76 10.01
N MET A 8 34.43 21.97 9.52
CA MET A 8 35.32 23.15 9.49
C MET A 8 35.16 23.91 8.16
N GLU A 9 35.50 25.16 8.07
CA GLU A 9 35.54 25.95 6.84
C GLU A 9 36.40 25.31 5.74
N GLY A 10 37.29 24.38 6.09
CA GLY A 10 37.96 23.46 5.16
C GLY A 10 37.17 22.26 4.68
N ALA A 11 35.90 22.06 5.14
CA ALA A 11 35.07 20.92 4.74
C ALA A 11 34.58 20.99 3.28
N THR A 12 34.66 22.16 2.67
CA THR A 12 34.40 22.41 1.24
C THR A 12 35.66 22.55 0.40
N ASP A 13 36.86 22.50 1.00
CA ASP A 13 38.14 22.52 0.28
C ASP A 13 38.38 21.11 -0.33
N PRO A 14 38.60 21.02 -1.66
CA PRO A 14 38.93 19.77 -2.33
C PRO A 14 40.14 19.05 -1.71
N LYS A 15 41.17 19.76 -1.28
CA LYS A 15 42.37 19.19 -0.66
C LYS A 15 42.09 18.45 0.65
N PHE A 16 41.12 18.93 1.44
CA PHE A 16 40.71 18.28 2.69
C PHE A 16 39.88 17.03 2.45
N LEU A 17 39.11 17.01 1.36
CA LEU A 17 38.19 15.91 1.01
C LEU A 17 38.90 14.76 0.26
N GLU A 18 40.09 14.95 -0.30
CA GLU A 18 40.82 13.95 -1.09
C GLU A 18 40.99 12.58 -0.39
N LYS A 19 41.09 12.55 0.92
CA LYS A 19 41.16 11.31 1.71
C LYS A 19 39.86 10.61 1.98
N ARG A 20 38.71 11.22 1.65
CA ARG A 20 37.36 10.68 1.95
C ARG A 20 36.85 9.76 0.85
N LEU A 21 36.19 8.67 1.24
CA LEU A 21 35.68 7.62 0.34
C LEU A 21 34.81 8.18 -0.79
N PHE A 22 33.80 8.97 -0.47
CA PHE A 22 32.85 9.51 -1.46
C PHE A 22 33.49 10.51 -2.42
N PHE A 23 34.51 11.27 -1.99
CA PHE A 23 35.28 12.13 -2.88
C PHE A 23 36.09 11.32 -3.90
N ARG A 24 36.79 10.28 -3.42
CA ARG A 24 37.54 9.36 -4.29
C ARG A 24 36.61 8.61 -5.26
N MET A 25 35.43 8.19 -4.78
CA MET A 25 34.42 7.59 -5.64
C MET A 25 34.02 8.56 -6.74
N GLY A 26 33.77 9.85 -6.42
CA GLY A 26 33.44 10.86 -7.42
C GLY A 26 34.52 11.11 -8.45
N LEU A 27 35.82 11.10 -8.05
CA LEU A 27 36.95 11.15 -8.98
C LEU A 27 36.96 9.94 -9.92
N LEU A 28 36.78 8.73 -9.39
CA LEU A 28 36.71 7.50 -10.19
C LEU A 28 35.51 7.54 -11.16
N ILE A 29 34.35 8.00 -10.70
CA ILE A 29 33.17 8.13 -11.55
C ILE A 29 33.41 9.11 -12.70
N HIS A 30 34.08 10.23 -12.45
CA HIS A 30 34.44 11.16 -13.52
C HIS A 30 35.44 10.52 -14.50
N ASP A 31 36.50 9.92 -14.00
CA ASP A 31 37.60 9.37 -14.83
C ASP A 31 37.11 8.20 -15.70
N TYR A 32 36.12 7.42 -15.23
CA TYR A 32 35.47 6.31 -15.94
C TYR A 32 34.02 6.61 -16.34
N SER A 33 33.62 7.87 -16.48
CA SER A 33 32.23 8.29 -16.65
C SER A 33 31.51 7.59 -17.80
N LYS A 34 32.13 7.42 -18.96
CA LYS A 34 31.55 6.71 -20.11
C LYS A 34 31.25 5.24 -19.78
N LEU A 35 32.18 4.57 -19.10
CA LEU A 35 32.02 3.17 -18.68
C LEU A 35 30.88 3.04 -17.66
N MET A 36 30.77 3.95 -16.69
CA MET A 36 29.72 3.95 -15.68
C MET A 36 28.33 4.19 -16.28
N VAL A 37 28.22 5.09 -17.28
CA VAL A 37 26.95 5.30 -18.00
C VAL A 37 26.56 4.06 -18.81
N VAL A 38 27.51 3.46 -19.54
CA VAL A 38 27.26 2.21 -20.27
C VAL A 38 26.85 1.09 -19.32
N PHE A 39 27.51 0.94 -18.18
CA PHE A 39 27.15 -0.03 -17.16
C PHE A 39 25.74 0.24 -16.61
N GLY A 40 25.40 1.49 -16.31
CA GLY A 40 24.06 1.89 -15.88
C GLY A 40 22.98 1.54 -16.91
N LEU A 41 23.23 1.82 -18.19
CA LEU A 41 22.32 1.46 -19.27
C LEU A 41 22.17 -0.06 -19.44
N ILE A 42 23.27 -0.80 -19.40
CA ILE A 42 23.25 -2.27 -19.49
C ILE A 42 22.50 -2.85 -18.30
N SER A 43 22.75 -2.38 -17.07
CA SER A 43 22.05 -2.85 -15.89
C SER A 43 20.55 -2.55 -15.97
N CYS A 44 20.16 -1.38 -16.47
CA CYS A 44 18.78 -1.02 -16.67
C CYS A 44 18.09 -1.93 -17.70
N VAL A 45 18.72 -2.15 -18.86
CA VAL A 45 18.19 -3.04 -19.90
C VAL A 45 18.12 -4.48 -19.41
N LEU A 46 19.17 -4.97 -18.72
CA LEU A 46 19.20 -6.33 -18.18
C LEU A 46 18.08 -6.54 -17.14
N MET A 47 17.95 -5.62 -16.18
CA MET A 47 16.89 -5.72 -15.16
C MET A 47 15.50 -5.58 -15.79
N SER A 48 15.32 -4.65 -16.72
CA SER A 48 14.04 -4.49 -17.44
C SER A 48 13.69 -5.71 -18.30
N SER A 49 14.68 -6.39 -18.88
CA SER A 49 14.43 -7.60 -19.67
C SER A 49 13.88 -8.77 -18.84
N LEU A 50 14.04 -8.74 -17.50
CA LEU A 50 13.42 -9.71 -16.61
C LEU A 50 11.90 -9.68 -16.65
N MET A 51 11.29 -8.58 -17.13
CA MET A 51 9.84 -8.51 -17.37
C MET A 51 9.37 -9.54 -18.41
N THR A 52 10.24 -9.96 -19.33
CA THR A 52 9.90 -10.95 -20.36
C THR A 52 9.81 -12.38 -19.82
N LEU A 53 10.25 -12.63 -18.58
CA LEU A 53 10.13 -13.95 -17.95
C LEU A 53 8.68 -14.26 -17.55
N GLY A 54 7.81 -13.26 -17.55
CA GLY A 54 6.49 -13.34 -16.94
C GLY A 54 6.58 -13.28 -15.41
N ALA A 55 5.48 -12.92 -14.78
CA ALA A 55 5.38 -12.85 -13.34
C ALA A 55 4.58 -14.04 -12.82
N ASP A 56 5.06 -14.62 -11.75
CA ASP A 56 4.31 -15.59 -10.94
C ASP A 56 3.93 -14.89 -9.62
N TRP A 57 2.80 -14.17 -9.69
CA TRP A 57 2.32 -13.43 -8.53
C TRP A 57 1.65 -14.38 -7.55
N ALA A 58 1.94 -14.20 -6.26
CA ALA A 58 1.20 -14.88 -5.20
C ALA A 58 -0.28 -14.50 -5.28
N GLU A 59 -1.14 -15.50 -5.21
CA GLU A 59 -2.59 -15.32 -5.15
C GLU A 59 -3.00 -14.76 -3.77
N GLY A 60 -4.07 -13.98 -3.75
CA GLY A 60 -4.54 -13.32 -2.53
C GLY A 60 -3.53 -12.28 -1.99
N PHE A 61 -3.43 -12.21 -0.69
CA PHE A 61 -2.55 -11.26 -0.01
C PHE A 61 -1.31 -11.93 0.63
N GLY A 62 -0.96 -13.17 0.24
CA GLY A 62 0.21 -13.90 0.75
C GLY A 62 0.00 -14.48 2.16
N GLU A 63 -1.18 -15.00 2.45
CA GLU A 63 -1.64 -15.38 3.78
C GLU A 63 -1.89 -16.88 3.93
N ASP A 64 -0.95 -17.71 3.50
CA ASP A 64 -1.13 -19.16 3.45
C ASP A 64 -1.38 -19.87 4.80
N ASP A 65 -1.24 -19.17 5.92
CA ASP A 65 -1.20 -19.80 7.26
C ASP A 65 -2.15 -19.17 8.29
N VAL A 66 -3.28 -18.59 7.85
CA VAL A 66 -4.32 -18.08 8.75
C VAL A 66 -5.55 -18.99 8.76
N GLU A 67 -6.28 -18.98 9.89
CA GLU A 67 -7.42 -19.85 10.11
C GLU A 67 -8.47 -19.76 8.99
N SER A 68 -8.82 -18.57 8.57
CA SER A 68 -9.86 -18.35 7.54
C SER A 68 -9.47 -18.89 6.16
N VAL A 69 -8.19 -18.81 5.78
CA VAL A 69 -7.66 -19.36 4.53
C VAL A 69 -7.60 -20.89 4.60
N ASN A 70 -7.13 -21.43 5.72
CA ASN A 70 -7.13 -22.88 5.95
C ASN A 70 -8.54 -23.46 5.91
N ALA A 71 -9.50 -22.80 6.56
CA ALA A 71 -10.92 -23.19 6.50
C ALA A 71 -11.48 -23.10 5.07
N GLY A 72 -11.16 -22.04 4.32
CA GLY A 72 -11.56 -21.90 2.91
C GLY A 72 -11.00 -23.00 2.01
N ARG A 73 -9.72 -23.38 2.21
CA ARG A 73 -9.09 -24.51 1.50
C ARG A 73 -9.79 -25.84 1.82
N LEU A 74 -10.08 -26.09 3.10
CA LEU A 74 -10.84 -27.28 3.49
C LEU A 74 -12.22 -27.33 2.85
N ILE A 75 -12.89 -26.16 2.75
CA ILE A 75 -14.19 -26.07 2.06
C ILE A 75 -14.02 -26.48 0.59
N SER A 76 -13.06 -25.94 -0.12
CA SER A 76 -12.82 -26.25 -1.53
C SER A 76 -12.39 -27.68 -1.77
N GLU A 77 -11.66 -28.32 -0.83
CA GLU A 77 -11.17 -29.70 -0.97
C GLU A 77 -12.23 -30.74 -0.64
N ARG A 78 -13.12 -30.48 0.33
CA ARG A 78 -14.01 -31.50 0.92
C ARG A 78 -15.49 -31.32 0.62
N PHE A 79 -15.90 -30.11 0.25
CA PHE A 79 -17.32 -29.76 0.00
C PHE A 79 -17.55 -29.29 -1.43
N SER A 80 -16.81 -29.82 -2.41
CA SER A 80 -16.95 -29.40 -3.80
C SER A 80 -18.35 -29.74 -4.31
N THR A 81 -19.16 -28.75 -4.46
CA THR A 81 -20.35 -28.79 -5.31
C THR A 81 -19.88 -28.84 -6.76
N ASP A 82 -20.19 -29.92 -7.45
CA ASP A 82 -19.93 -30.12 -8.88
C ASP A 82 -18.51 -29.76 -9.37
N GLY A 83 -17.66 -30.72 -9.40
CA GLY A 83 -16.34 -30.94 -10.04
C GLY A 83 -15.63 -29.89 -10.91
N ASN A 84 -15.95 -28.60 -10.86
CA ASN A 84 -15.53 -27.59 -11.82
C ASN A 84 -15.02 -26.26 -11.21
N GLU A 85 -14.87 -26.10 -9.90
CA GLU A 85 -14.63 -24.76 -9.31
C GLU A 85 -13.16 -24.42 -8.96
N SER A 86 -12.17 -24.90 -9.69
CA SER A 86 -10.77 -24.51 -9.42
C SER A 86 -10.46 -23.05 -9.80
N GLY A 87 -11.21 -22.45 -10.73
CA GLY A 87 -10.95 -21.11 -11.29
C GLY A 87 -11.79 -19.97 -10.74
N GLY A 88 -12.83 -20.29 -9.98
CA GLY A 88 -13.80 -19.32 -9.51
C GLY A 88 -14.96 -19.09 -10.49
N HIS A 89 -15.86 -18.22 -10.09
CA HIS A 89 -17.04 -17.86 -10.87
C HIS A 89 -17.26 -16.34 -10.90
N PHE A 90 -18.14 -15.89 -11.77
CA PHE A 90 -18.74 -14.57 -11.74
C PHE A 90 -20.20 -14.63 -12.17
N ARG A 91 -20.96 -13.57 -11.85
CA ARG A 91 -22.36 -13.43 -12.21
C ARG A 91 -22.53 -12.40 -13.32
N TYR A 92 -23.27 -12.80 -14.34
CA TYR A 92 -23.72 -11.91 -15.41
C TYR A 92 -25.19 -11.59 -15.18
N ILE A 93 -25.46 -10.36 -14.69
CA ILE A 93 -26.81 -9.88 -14.45
C ILE A 93 -27.31 -9.16 -15.68
N VAL A 94 -28.55 -9.43 -16.09
CA VAL A 94 -29.21 -8.78 -17.21
C VAL A 94 -30.54 -8.24 -16.77
N PHE A 95 -30.86 -7.04 -17.24
CA PHE A 95 -32.15 -6.37 -17.00
C PHE A 95 -32.81 -5.99 -18.30
N HIS A 96 -34.16 -6.06 -18.32
CA HIS A 96 -35.00 -5.48 -19.38
C HIS A 96 -36.37 -5.06 -18.82
N PRO A 97 -36.90 -3.88 -19.24
CA PRO A 97 -38.15 -3.35 -18.69
C PRO A 97 -39.39 -4.15 -19.07
N THR A 98 -39.37 -4.93 -20.15
CA THR A 98 -40.59 -5.61 -20.68
C THR A 98 -40.38 -7.10 -20.99
N TYR A 99 -39.19 -7.55 -21.34
CA TYR A 99 -38.92 -8.95 -21.64
C TYR A 99 -38.43 -9.68 -20.39
N ASN A 100 -38.82 -10.94 -20.27
CA ASN A 100 -38.33 -11.87 -19.25
C ASN A 100 -37.43 -12.96 -19.88
N ASP A 101 -36.73 -13.74 -19.07
CA ASP A 101 -35.80 -14.77 -19.47
C ASP A 101 -36.45 -15.95 -20.26
N SER A 102 -37.78 -16.08 -20.21
CA SER A 102 -38.53 -17.09 -20.98
C SER A 102 -38.84 -16.62 -22.41
N THR A 103 -38.58 -15.36 -22.74
CA THR A 103 -38.85 -14.83 -24.10
C THR A 103 -37.66 -15.11 -25.06
N LEU A 104 -37.98 -15.47 -26.30
CA LEU A 104 -36.97 -15.77 -27.30
C LEU A 104 -36.05 -14.56 -27.57
N SER A 105 -36.58 -13.35 -27.49
CA SER A 105 -35.81 -12.12 -27.67
C SER A 105 -34.75 -11.97 -26.58
N TRP A 106 -35.11 -12.21 -25.30
CA TRP A 106 -34.15 -12.21 -24.20
C TRP A 106 -33.05 -13.22 -24.39
N GLN A 107 -33.42 -14.50 -24.60
CA GLN A 107 -32.46 -15.60 -24.75
C GLN A 107 -31.49 -15.35 -25.93
N THR A 108 -32.01 -14.85 -27.06
CA THR A 108 -31.19 -14.56 -28.24
C THR A 108 -30.15 -13.47 -27.96
N GLU A 109 -30.53 -12.39 -27.31
CA GLU A 109 -29.61 -11.29 -27.02
C GLU A 109 -28.56 -11.69 -25.95
N VAL A 110 -28.97 -12.38 -24.88
CA VAL A 110 -28.07 -12.85 -23.81
C VAL A 110 -27.05 -13.87 -24.38
N ILE A 111 -27.52 -14.87 -25.16
CA ILE A 111 -26.63 -15.85 -25.81
C ILE A 111 -25.67 -15.13 -26.79
N ALA A 112 -26.17 -14.13 -27.54
CA ALA A 112 -25.32 -13.37 -28.46
C ALA A 112 -24.23 -12.59 -27.72
N ALA A 113 -24.56 -11.97 -26.59
CA ALA A 113 -23.62 -11.27 -25.73
C ALA A 113 -22.57 -12.21 -25.10
N MET A 114 -22.97 -13.39 -24.68
CA MET A 114 -22.13 -14.39 -24.02
C MET A 114 -21.41 -15.35 -24.99
N LYS A 115 -21.63 -15.23 -26.29
CA LYS A 115 -21.17 -16.16 -27.32
C LYS A 115 -19.67 -16.44 -27.28
N TRP A 116 -18.86 -15.45 -26.99
CA TRP A 116 -17.41 -15.62 -26.91
C TRP A 116 -17.06 -16.52 -25.72
N LEU A 117 -17.63 -16.27 -24.54
CA LEU A 117 -17.43 -17.08 -23.33
C LEU A 117 -17.95 -18.51 -23.54
N GLU A 118 -19.14 -18.68 -24.11
CA GLU A 118 -19.74 -19.99 -24.41
C GLU A 118 -18.87 -20.83 -25.36
N SER A 119 -18.13 -20.18 -26.25
CA SER A 119 -17.20 -20.85 -27.15
C SER A 119 -15.88 -21.26 -26.52
N HIS A 120 -15.56 -20.80 -25.31
CA HIS A 120 -14.31 -21.10 -24.62
C HIS A 120 -14.42 -22.47 -23.93
N PRO A 121 -13.46 -23.39 -24.14
CA PRO A 121 -13.57 -24.79 -23.65
C PRO A 121 -13.55 -24.90 -22.12
N ASP A 122 -13.01 -23.88 -21.44
CA ASP A 122 -12.81 -23.87 -19.99
C ASP A 122 -13.88 -23.01 -19.25
N VAL A 123 -14.94 -22.63 -19.96
CA VAL A 123 -16.03 -21.82 -19.41
C VAL A 123 -17.31 -22.61 -19.46
N ASN A 124 -18.04 -22.64 -18.36
CA ASN A 124 -19.38 -23.21 -18.26
C ASN A 124 -20.36 -22.13 -17.82
N ILE A 125 -21.49 -22.01 -18.52
CA ILE A 125 -22.52 -20.99 -18.25
C ILE A 125 -23.80 -21.69 -17.84
N THR A 126 -24.37 -21.26 -16.71
CA THR A 126 -25.71 -21.66 -16.28
C THR A 126 -26.64 -20.48 -16.48
N TYR A 127 -27.52 -20.59 -17.46
CA TYR A 127 -28.49 -19.54 -17.76
C TYR A 127 -29.71 -19.60 -16.82
N SER A 128 -30.28 -18.44 -16.47
CA SER A 128 -31.44 -18.33 -15.58
C SER A 128 -32.64 -19.16 -16.01
N TRP A 129 -32.85 -19.37 -17.32
CA TRP A 129 -33.94 -20.16 -17.88
C TRP A 129 -33.68 -21.68 -17.91
N GLU A 130 -32.45 -22.11 -17.62
CA GLU A 130 -32.08 -23.53 -17.53
C GLU A 130 -32.18 -24.08 -16.10
N VAL A 131 -32.41 -23.19 -15.12
CA VAL A 131 -32.53 -23.54 -13.71
C VAL A 131 -33.91 -24.10 -13.41
N ASP A 132 -33.94 -25.12 -12.55
CA ASP A 132 -35.20 -25.74 -12.11
C ASP A 132 -36.16 -24.74 -11.43
N GLU A 133 -37.45 -24.96 -11.57
CA GLU A 133 -38.51 -24.06 -11.11
C GLU A 133 -38.42 -23.78 -9.58
N ILE A 134 -37.86 -24.73 -8.82
CA ILE A 134 -37.67 -24.61 -7.36
C ILE A 134 -36.59 -23.58 -7.00
N ASP A 135 -35.50 -23.52 -7.79
CA ASP A 135 -34.38 -22.62 -7.54
C ASP A 135 -34.46 -21.30 -8.33
N ARG A 136 -35.47 -21.19 -9.20
CA ARG A 136 -35.61 -20.03 -10.10
C ARG A 136 -35.71 -18.68 -9.37
N GLU A 137 -36.33 -18.64 -8.20
CA GLU A 137 -36.44 -17.41 -7.39
C GLU A 137 -35.06 -16.87 -6.94
N LYS A 138 -34.01 -17.72 -6.93
CA LYS A 138 -32.63 -17.33 -6.66
C LYS A 138 -31.98 -16.63 -7.85
N PHE A 139 -32.45 -16.89 -9.07
CA PHE A 139 -31.86 -16.38 -10.30
C PHE A 139 -32.63 -15.21 -10.91
N VAL A 140 -33.90 -15.06 -10.58
CA VAL A 140 -34.79 -14.15 -11.26
C VAL A 140 -35.62 -13.32 -10.29
N VAL A 141 -35.61 -12.01 -10.51
CA VAL A 141 -36.46 -11.06 -9.77
C VAL A 141 -37.22 -10.19 -10.75
N GLN A 142 -38.50 -10.01 -10.50
CA GLN A 142 -39.37 -9.08 -11.21
C GLN A 142 -39.92 -8.03 -10.25
N ASP A 143 -39.77 -6.76 -10.59
CA ASP A 143 -40.35 -5.64 -9.84
C ASP A 143 -41.05 -4.64 -10.76
N GLU A 144 -41.41 -3.46 -10.22
CA GLU A 144 -42.13 -2.40 -10.96
C GLU A 144 -41.28 -1.83 -12.13
N THR A 145 -39.93 -1.96 -12.10
CA THR A 145 -39.00 -1.42 -13.12
C THR A 145 -38.86 -2.36 -14.28
N GLY A 146 -38.92 -3.67 -14.05
CA GLY A 146 -38.71 -4.68 -15.07
C GLY A 146 -38.30 -6.03 -14.51
N PHE A 147 -37.57 -6.76 -15.30
CA PHE A 147 -37.16 -8.11 -15.03
C PHE A 147 -35.63 -8.21 -14.97
N TYR A 148 -35.14 -8.81 -13.89
CA TYR A 148 -33.71 -9.02 -13.64
C TYR A 148 -33.44 -10.52 -13.63
N ALA A 149 -32.33 -10.96 -14.26
CA ALA A 149 -31.88 -12.34 -14.22
C ALA A 149 -30.39 -12.45 -14.02
N ILE A 150 -29.94 -13.39 -13.20
CA ILE A 150 -28.56 -13.79 -13.00
C ILE A 150 -28.26 -14.98 -13.91
N ASN A 151 -27.12 -14.93 -14.58
CA ASN A 151 -26.51 -16.07 -15.28
C ASN A 151 -25.15 -16.31 -14.62
N ASP A 152 -24.92 -17.53 -14.12
CA ASP A 152 -23.68 -17.89 -13.45
C ASP A 152 -22.67 -18.40 -14.47
N VAL A 153 -21.44 -17.90 -14.39
CA VAL A 153 -20.32 -18.28 -15.26
C VAL A 153 -19.20 -18.88 -14.40
N TYR A 154 -18.86 -20.13 -14.68
CA TYR A 154 -17.85 -20.90 -13.95
C TYR A 154 -16.64 -21.19 -14.83
N PHE A 155 -15.45 -21.17 -14.23
CA PHE A 155 -14.20 -21.50 -14.87
C PHE A 155 -13.68 -22.86 -14.38
N SER A 156 -13.34 -23.74 -15.32
CA SER A 156 -12.72 -25.06 -15.02
C SER A 156 -11.20 -24.99 -14.88
N VAL A 157 -10.60 -23.86 -15.16
CA VAL A 157 -9.15 -23.58 -15.06
C VAL A 157 -8.82 -22.84 -13.78
N GLY A 158 -7.52 -22.76 -13.43
CA GLY A 158 -7.06 -22.03 -12.25
C GLY A 158 -7.39 -20.53 -12.30
N ARG A 159 -7.46 -19.88 -11.14
CA ARG A 159 -7.85 -18.45 -11.00
C ARG A 159 -7.01 -17.50 -11.88
N LYS A 160 -5.73 -17.81 -12.11
CA LYS A 160 -4.84 -17.03 -12.96
C LYS A 160 -5.22 -17.09 -14.43
N GLU A 161 -5.51 -18.31 -14.93
CA GLU A 161 -5.99 -18.52 -16.31
C GLU A 161 -7.38 -17.90 -16.49
N ALA A 162 -8.28 -18.05 -15.53
CA ALA A 162 -9.61 -17.44 -15.56
C ALA A 162 -9.55 -15.90 -15.66
N LYS A 163 -8.65 -15.25 -14.92
CA LYS A 163 -8.40 -13.79 -15.07
C LYS A 163 -7.83 -13.42 -16.45
N GLN A 164 -7.02 -14.30 -17.09
CA GLN A 164 -6.54 -14.07 -18.46
C GLN A 164 -7.68 -14.17 -19.47
N ILE A 165 -8.59 -15.12 -19.31
CA ILE A 165 -9.80 -15.22 -20.13
C ILE A 165 -10.63 -13.94 -20.02
N LEU A 166 -10.78 -13.38 -18.82
CA LEU A 166 -11.46 -12.10 -18.62
C LEU A 166 -10.70 -10.89 -19.23
N ASP A 167 -9.37 -10.91 -19.19
CA ASP A 167 -8.55 -9.87 -19.86
C ASP A 167 -8.73 -9.92 -21.40
N ASP A 168 -8.85 -11.15 -21.99
CA ASP A 168 -9.05 -11.36 -23.43
C ASP A 168 -10.50 -11.06 -23.87
N LEU A 169 -11.45 -11.12 -22.93
CA LEU A 169 -12.86 -10.79 -23.17
C LEU A 169 -13.03 -9.35 -23.65
N HIS A 170 -12.04 -8.48 -23.42
CA HIS A 170 -12.16 -7.02 -23.60
C HIS A 170 -13.49 -6.49 -23.02
N GLU A 171 -13.59 -5.27 -22.62
CA GLU A 171 -14.78 -4.63 -22.00
C GLU A 171 -16.12 -4.78 -22.77
N ASP A 172 -16.21 -5.71 -23.73
CA ASP A 172 -17.19 -5.77 -24.82
C ASP A 172 -18.15 -6.96 -24.75
N ILE A 173 -18.62 -7.33 -23.53
CA ILE A 173 -19.95 -7.92 -23.51
C ILE A 173 -20.91 -6.73 -23.65
N VAL A 174 -21.36 -6.48 -24.87
CA VAL A 174 -22.34 -5.44 -25.15
C VAL A 174 -23.63 -6.15 -25.55
N ILE A 175 -24.63 -6.05 -24.67
CA ILE A 175 -25.99 -6.48 -25.00
C ILE A 175 -26.71 -5.36 -25.77
N GLY A 176 -27.50 -5.71 -26.78
CA GLY A 176 -28.14 -4.74 -27.66
C GLY A 176 -29.53 -4.29 -27.15
N GLY A 177 -30.08 -3.21 -27.73
CA GLY A 177 -31.43 -2.74 -27.46
C GLY A 177 -31.62 -2.00 -26.13
N ASP A 178 -32.74 -2.26 -25.46
CA ASP A 178 -33.11 -1.65 -24.15
C ASP A 178 -32.65 -2.53 -22.97
N PHE A 179 -31.66 -3.43 -23.20
CA PHE A 179 -31.07 -4.23 -22.17
C PHE A 179 -29.97 -3.48 -21.42
N GLU A 180 -29.89 -3.72 -20.11
CA GLU A 180 -28.75 -3.31 -19.28
C GLU A 180 -28.09 -4.58 -18.70
N ASP A 181 -26.78 -4.54 -18.52
CA ASP A 181 -26.01 -5.70 -18.05
C ASP A 181 -24.89 -5.35 -17.08
N TRP A 182 -24.58 -6.31 -16.21
CA TRP A 182 -23.50 -6.18 -15.22
C TRP A 182 -22.71 -7.49 -15.10
N ILE A 183 -21.39 -7.37 -15.17
CA ILE A 183 -20.46 -8.45 -14.87
C ILE A 183 -19.93 -8.22 -13.47
N THR A 184 -20.30 -9.10 -12.54
CA THR A 184 -20.06 -8.84 -11.11
C THR A 184 -19.84 -10.14 -10.33
N ASP A 185 -19.48 -9.98 -9.05
CA ASP A 185 -19.20 -11.05 -8.08
C ASP A 185 -17.95 -11.88 -8.39
N GLY A 186 -17.48 -12.62 -7.40
CA GLY A 186 -16.40 -13.57 -7.51
C GLY A 186 -15.13 -13.01 -8.18
N ILE A 187 -14.64 -13.74 -9.17
CA ILE A 187 -13.37 -13.43 -9.85
C ILE A 187 -13.42 -12.13 -10.69
N SER A 188 -14.63 -11.71 -11.13
CA SER A 188 -14.76 -10.48 -11.93
C SER A 188 -14.43 -9.22 -11.13
N ILE A 189 -14.74 -9.21 -9.84
CA ILE A 189 -14.37 -8.11 -8.93
C ILE A 189 -12.86 -8.02 -8.79
N ASP A 190 -12.17 -9.15 -8.56
CA ASP A 190 -10.72 -9.18 -8.44
C ASP A 190 -10.00 -8.79 -9.73
N TRP A 191 -10.50 -9.31 -10.87
CA TRP A 191 -10.01 -8.92 -12.17
C TRP A 191 -10.15 -7.41 -12.42
N LYS A 192 -11.31 -6.84 -12.03
CA LYS A 192 -11.57 -5.41 -12.22
C LYS A 192 -10.68 -4.53 -11.34
N PHE A 193 -10.39 -4.98 -10.11
CA PHE A 193 -9.37 -4.33 -9.28
C PHE A 193 -8.01 -4.32 -9.97
N ASP A 194 -7.54 -5.47 -10.45
CA ASP A 194 -6.24 -5.58 -11.12
C ASP A 194 -6.17 -4.71 -12.39
N TYR A 195 -7.24 -4.69 -13.18
CA TYR A 195 -7.36 -3.88 -14.39
C TYR A 195 -7.31 -2.38 -14.08
N LEU A 196 -8.12 -1.91 -13.12
CA LEU A 196 -8.16 -0.50 -12.74
C LEU A 196 -6.84 -0.05 -12.09
N ILE A 197 -6.21 -0.88 -11.29
CA ILE A 197 -4.90 -0.59 -10.71
C ILE A 197 -3.85 -0.36 -11.81
N LYS A 198 -3.78 -1.24 -12.81
CA LYS A 198 -2.86 -1.08 -13.96
C LYS A 198 -3.15 0.22 -14.73
N LYS A 199 -4.42 0.48 -15.01
CA LYS A 199 -4.87 1.68 -15.73
C LYS A 199 -4.57 2.98 -14.96
N ASP A 200 -4.81 2.99 -13.67
CA ASP A 200 -4.57 4.14 -12.80
C ASP A 200 -3.08 4.42 -12.61
N LEU A 201 -2.25 3.38 -12.55
CA LEU A 201 -0.79 3.52 -12.51
C LEU A 201 -0.30 4.32 -13.74
N ILE A 202 -0.72 3.92 -14.94
CA ILE A 202 -0.36 4.60 -16.20
C ILE A 202 -0.87 6.04 -16.19
N LYS A 203 -2.11 6.28 -15.75
CA LYS A 203 -2.67 7.65 -15.65
C LYS A 203 -1.87 8.51 -14.67
N ALA A 204 -1.52 7.97 -13.49
CA ALA A 204 -0.73 8.70 -12.51
C ALA A 204 0.65 9.08 -13.07
N GLU A 205 1.32 8.19 -13.81
CA GLU A 205 2.61 8.46 -14.44
C GLU A 205 2.49 9.54 -15.55
N ILE A 206 1.45 9.47 -16.38
CA ILE A 206 1.19 10.47 -17.44
C ILE A 206 0.98 11.87 -16.85
N VAL A 207 0.41 11.98 -15.67
CA VAL A 207 0.21 13.26 -14.96
C VAL A 207 1.46 13.68 -14.19
N ALA A 208 2.03 12.75 -13.42
CA ALA A 208 3.15 13.05 -12.53
C ALA A 208 4.42 13.46 -13.27
N ILE A 209 4.77 12.78 -14.38
CA ILE A 209 6.03 13.02 -15.10
C ILE A 209 6.08 14.42 -15.73
N PRO A 210 5.07 14.87 -16.53
CA PRO A 210 5.10 16.22 -17.10
C PRO A 210 5.07 17.33 -16.05
N LEU A 211 4.29 17.14 -14.98
CA LEU A 211 4.17 18.13 -13.93
C LEU A 211 5.46 18.23 -13.10
N SER A 212 6.11 17.10 -12.82
CA SER A 212 7.44 17.07 -12.21
C SER A 212 8.49 17.71 -13.12
N ALA A 213 8.42 17.47 -14.42
CA ALA A 213 9.31 18.12 -15.40
C ALA A 213 9.16 19.64 -15.41
N LEU A 214 7.92 20.14 -15.33
CA LEU A 214 7.63 21.56 -15.23
C LEU A 214 8.25 22.17 -13.96
N ILE A 215 8.00 21.54 -12.80
CA ILE A 215 8.54 22.01 -11.52
C ILE A 215 10.07 21.97 -11.53
N LEU A 216 10.69 20.88 -12.00
CA LEU A 216 12.14 20.78 -12.14
C LEU A 216 12.71 21.84 -13.07
N GLY A 217 11.99 22.12 -14.17
CA GLY A 217 12.34 23.19 -15.09
C GLY A 217 12.35 24.56 -14.43
N LEU A 218 11.34 24.87 -13.62
CA LEU A 218 11.25 26.11 -12.84
C LEU A 218 12.35 26.19 -11.75
N ILE A 219 12.64 25.09 -11.08
CA ILE A 219 13.68 25.01 -10.06
C ILE A 219 15.08 25.20 -10.66
N PHE A 220 15.38 24.45 -11.71
CA PHE A 220 16.73 24.49 -12.31
C PHE A 220 16.93 25.64 -13.30
N GLY A 221 15.86 26.18 -13.87
CA GLY A 221 15.99 27.17 -14.94
C GLY A 221 16.69 26.65 -16.20
N SER A 222 16.80 25.33 -16.36
CA SER A 222 17.44 24.64 -17.48
C SER A 222 16.71 23.35 -17.81
N ALA A 223 16.35 23.17 -19.07
CA ALA A 223 15.65 21.98 -19.55
C ALA A 223 16.58 20.73 -19.47
N VAL A 224 17.86 20.87 -19.74
CA VAL A 224 18.81 19.74 -19.65
C VAL A 224 18.92 19.25 -18.21
N ALA A 225 19.03 20.16 -17.25
CA ALA A 225 19.10 19.79 -15.82
C ALA A 225 17.80 19.15 -15.33
N ALA A 226 16.63 19.59 -15.84
CA ALA A 226 15.33 19.05 -15.47
C ALA A 226 15.06 17.63 -15.99
N VAL A 227 15.59 17.27 -17.16
CA VAL A 227 15.39 15.94 -17.76
C VAL A 227 16.23 14.86 -17.05
N LEU A 228 17.34 15.20 -16.43
CA LEU A 228 18.22 14.22 -15.76
C LEU A 228 17.50 13.45 -14.63
N PRO A 229 16.87 14.09 -13.64
CA PRO A 229 16.13 13.40 -12.60
C PRO A 229 15.03 12.47 -13.13
N ILE A 230 14.32 12.91 -14.17
CA ILE A 230 13.24 12.14 -14.80
C ILE A 230 13.80 10.89 -15.48
N GLY A 231 14.91 11.02 -16.21
CA GLY A 231 15.57 9.89 -16.86
C GLY A 231 16.08 8.84 -15.86
N ILE A 232 16.66 9.28 -14.74
CA ILE A 232 17.06 8.38 -13.65
C ILE A 232 15.82 7.72 -13.02
N GLY A 233 14.73 8.48 -12.79
CA GLY A 233 13.48 7.96 -12.24
C GLY A 233 12.87 6.87 -13.12
N ALA A 234 12.72 7.13 -14.41
CA ALA A 234 12.19 6.16 -15.36
C ALA A 234 13.07 4.88 -15.42
N GLY A 235 14.39 5.03 -15.48
CA GLY A 235 15.32 3.89 -15.45
C GLY A 235 15.24 3.10 -14.15
N THR A 236 15.05 3.78 -13.02
CA THR A 236 14.86 3.13 -11.71
C THR A 236 13.60 2.27 -11.68
N VAL A 237 12.47 2.83 -12.11
CA VAL A 237 11.17 2.11 -12.09
C VAL A 237 11.21 0.90 -13.00
N LEU A 238 11.71 1.04 -14.23
CA LEU A 238 11.84 -0.07 -15.17
C LEU A 238 12.72 -1.19 -14.61
N ALA A 239 13.87 -0.85 -14.04
CA ALA A 239 14.77 -1.83 -13.44
C ALA A 239 14.16 -2.47 -12.18
N ALA A 240 13.47 -1.70 -11.35
CA ALA A 240 12.87 -2.19 -10.11
C ALA A 240 11.66 -3.10 -10.38
N ILE A 241 10.79 -2.76 -11.33
CA ILE A 241 9.67 -3.63 -11.76
C ILE A 241 10.22 -4.95 -12.29
N GLY A 242 11.22 -4.92 -13.20
CA GLY A 242 11.82 -6.15 -13.72
C GLY A 242 12.43 -7.03 -12.63
N MET A 243 13.11 -6.42 -11.65
CA MET A 243 13.66 -7.15 -10.51
C MET A 243 12.56 -7.73 -9.59
N THR A 244 11.46 -7.01 -9.40
CA THR A 244 10.31 -7.48 -8.61
C THR A 244 9.61 -8.65 -9.32
N ILE A 245 9.44 -8.59 -10.65
CA ILE A 245 8.90 -9.70 -11.46
C ILE A 245 9.83 -10.93 -11.39
N TRP A 246 11.15 -10.73 -11.49
CA TRP A 246 12.07 -11.84 -11.31
C TRP A 246 11.92 -12.48 -9.92
N LEU A 247 11.77 -11.64 -8.89
CA LEU A 247 11.63 -12.12 -7.52
C LEU A 247 10.32 -12.87 -7.28
N SER A 248 9.21 -12.50 -7.96
CA SER A 248 7.94 -13.23 -7.86
C SER A 248 8.01 -14.67 -8.35
N ASN A 249 9.01 -15.01 -9.19
CA ASN A 249 9.27 -16.39 -9.61
C ASN A 249 10.14 -17.19 -8.59
N VAL A 250 10.57 -16.56 -7.49
CA VAL A 250 11.46 -17.17 -6.49
C VAL A 250 10.83 -17.18 -5.10
N THR A 251 9.97 -16.22 -4.81
CA THR A 251 9.28 -16.07 -3.51
C THR A 251 7.91 -15.42 -3.72
N ASP A 252 7.04 -15.59 -2.75
CA ASP A 252 5.68 -15.08 -2.80
C ASP A 252 5.67 -13.54 -2.76
N VAL A 253 5.43 -12.95 -3.92
CA VAL A 253 5.29 -11.50 -4.10
C VAL A 253 3.95 -11.22 -4.77
N THR A 254 3.17 -10.33 -4.21
CA THR A 254 1.89 -9.92 -4.79
C THR A 254 2.06 -8.86 -5.87
N VAL A 255 1.13 -8.79 -6.82
CA VAL A 255 1.13 -7.78 -7.90
C VAL A 255 1.17 -6.34 -7.36
N TYR A 256 0.62 -6.10 -6.18
CA TYR A 256 0.57 -4.78 -5.55
C TYR A 256 1.97 -4.21 -5.23
N ALA A 257 3.00 -5.04 -5.15
CA ALA A 257 4.38 -4.58 -4.98
C ALA A 257 4.82 -3.64 -6.11
N THR A 258 4.33 -3.85 -7.35
CA THR A 258 4.67 -3.00 -8.50
C THR A 258 4.15 -1.57 -8.35
N ASN A 259 3.03 -1.37 -7.65
CA ASN A 259 2.46 -0.05 -7.38
C ASN A 259 3.36 0.77 -6.46
N ILE A 260 3.87 0.14 -5.40
CA ILE A 260 4.81 0.78 -4.48
C ILE A 260 6.15 1.05 -5.17
N VAL A 261 6.61 0.15 -6.05
CA VAL A 261 7.82 0.35 -6.86
C VAL A 261 7.70 1.60 -7.72
N SER A 262 6.59 1.78 -8.45
CA SER A 262 6.37 2.96 -9.29
C SER A 262 6.20 4.22 -8.45
N LEU A 263 5.35 4.18 -7.41
CA LEU A 263 5.06 5.31 -6.53
C LEU A 263 6.33 5.88 -5.88
N ILE A 264 7.12 5.01 -5.23
CA ILE A 264 8.33 5.39 -4.50
C ILE A 264 9.49 5.59 -5.48
N GLY A 265 9.60 4.71 -6.49
CA GLY A 265 10.72 4.72 -7.43
C GLY A 265 10.84 6.03 -8.19
N ILE A 266 9.74 6.58 -8.71
CA ILE A 266 9.71 7.89 -9.38
C ILE A 266 10.05 9.00 -8.37
N GLY A 267 9.29 9.07 -7.27
CA GLY A 267 9.41 10.15 -6.29
C GLY A 267 10.81 10.27 -5.72
N VAL A 268 11.34 9.18 -5.17
CA VAL A 268 12.66 9.14 -4.50
C VAL A 268 13.82 9.36 -5.49
N SER A 269 13.73 8.81 -6.72
CA SER A 269 14.78 8.99 -7.72
C SER A 269 14.91 10.43 -8.17
N ILE A 270 13.77 11.11 -8.40
CA ILE A 270 13.74 12.52 -8.78
C ILE A 270 14.33 13.37 -7.66
N ASP A 271 13.94 13.08 -6.43
CA ASP A 271 14.40 13.80 -5.25
C ASP A 271 15.92 13.66 -5.04
N TYR A 272 16.44 12.44 -5.04
CA TYR A 272 17.89 12.19 -4.92
C TYR A 272 18.67 12.86 -6.03
N SER A 273 18.16 12.81 -7.24
CA SER A 273 18.79 13.44 -8.40
C SER A 273 18.77 14.97 -8.30
N LEU A 274 17.71 15.56 -7.76
CA LEU A 274 17.61 17.00 -7.53
C LEU A 274 18.76 17.52 -6.68
N PHE A 275 19.07 16.82 -5.56
CA PHE A 275 20.16 17.19 -4.66
C PHE A 275 21.51 17.15 -5.35
N LEU A 276 21.80 16.09 -6.10
CA LEU A 276 23.11 15.95 -6.77
C LEU A 276 23.27 16.95 -7.91
N VAL A 277 22.23 17.13 -8.74
CA VAL A 277 22.27 18.09 -9.85
C VAL A 277 22.46 19.52 -9.34
N ASN A 278 21.71 19.91 -8.30
CA ASN A 278 21.86 21.24 -7.70
C ASN A 278 23.27 21.47 -7.15
N ARG A 279 23.81 20.48 -6.40
CA ARG A 279 25.17 20.59 -5.82
C ARG A 279 26.26 20.63 -6.89
N PHE A 280 26.15 19.82 -7.93
CA PHE A 280 27.08 19.84 -9.05
C PHE A 280 27.11 21.20 -9.75
N ARG A 281 25.94 21.82 -10.00
CA ARG A 281 25.84 23.15 -10.61
C ARG A 281 26.42 24.23 -9.71
N GLU A 282 26.16 24.17 -8.40
CA GLU A 282 26.73 25.09 -7.41
C GLU A 282 28.28 25.05 -7.43
N GLU A 283 28.87 23.87 -7.57
CA GLU A 283 30.34 23.74 -7.64
C GLU A 283 30.90 24.27 -8.98
N LEU A 284 30.18 24.08 -10.09
CA LEU A 284 30.54 24.68 -11.36
C LEU A 284 30.50 26.22 -11.32
N ASP A 285 29.44 26.78 -10.65
CA ASP A 285 29.26 28.24 -10.52
C ASP A 285 30.33 28.86 -9.58
N ARG A 286 30.89 28.07 -8.65
CA ARG A 286 32.07 28.46 -7.83
C ARG A 286 33.38 28.48 -8.61
N GLY A 287 33.36 28.02 -9.87
CA GLY A 287 34.53 28.00 -10.75
C GLY A 287 35.37 26.73 -10.66
N HIS A 288 34.94 25.69 -9.99
CA HIS A 288 35.61 24.41 -10.00
C HIS A 288 35.50 23.74 -11.37
N ASP A 289 36.53 22.99 -11.77
CA ASP A 289 36.48 22.16 -12.96
C ASP A 289 35.48 20.99 -12.81
N VAL A 290 35.04 20.40 -13.93
CA VAL A 290 34.05 19.33 -13.95
C VAL A 290 34.44 18.15 -13.07
N ARG A 291 35.73 17.81 -13.01
CA ARG A 291 36.25 16.69 -12.23
C ARG A 291 36.09 16.93 -10.73
N ILE A 292 36.44 18.10 -10.28
CA ILE A 292 36.33 18.50 -8.86
C ILE A 292 34.83 18.71 -8.51
N ALA A 293 34.04 19.34 -9.39
CA ALA A 293 32.60 19.52 -9.18
C ALA A 293 31.87 18.17 -9.02
N THR A 294 32.22 17.15 -9.81
CA THR A 294 31.67 15.78 -9.68
C THR A 294 32.10 15.16 -8.34
N ALA A 295 33.38 15.26 -7.98
CA ALA A 295 33.90 14.71 -6.73
C ALA A 295 33.27 15.38 -5.49
N MET A 296 33.10 16.70 -5.53
CA MET A 296 32.45 17.47 -4.46
C MET A 296 30.96 17.15 -4.32
N SER A 297 30.24 17.01 -5.44
CA SER A 297 28.82 16.63 -5.40
C SER A 297 28.62 15.23 -4.80
N CYS A 298 29.47 14.26 -5.15
CA CYS A 298 29.47 12.92 -4.54
C CYS A 298 29.83 12.96 -3.05
N ALA A 299 30.84 13.75 -2.66
CA ALA A 299 31.32 13.84 -1.28
C ALA A 299 30.30 14.50 -0.33
N THR A 300 29.41 15.35 -0.84
CA THR A 300 28.42 16.11 -0.08
C THR A 300 27.03 15.57 -0.31
N ALA A 301 26.37 15.92 -1.41
CA ALA A 301 25.02 15.49 -1.73
C ALA A 301 24.92 13.97 -1.94
N GLY A 302 25.86 13.34 -2.65
CA GLY A 302 25.87 11.89 -2.86
C GLY A 302 25.97 11.11 -1.56
N LYS A 303 26.80 11.58 -0.61
CA LYS A 303 26.87 10.99 0.73
C LYS A 303 25.53 11.13 1.47
N ALA A 304 24.89 12.29 1.40
CA ALA A 304 23.60 12.52 2.04
C ALA A 304 22.52 11.57 1.44
N VAL A 305 22.43 11.48 0.11
CA VAL A 305 21.53 10.57 -0.62
C VAL A 305 21.75 9.10 -0.24
N PHE A 306 23.00 8.68 -0.08
CA PHE A 306 23.31 7.30 0.32
C PHE A 306 22.74 6.97 1.71
N TYR A 307 22.95 7.84 2.70
CA TYR A 307 22.38 7.61 4.04
C TYR A 307 20.86 7.73 4.06
N SER A 308 20.32 8.66 3.30
CA SER A 308 18.89 8.85 3.07
C SER A 308 18.28 7.55 2.51
N GLY A 309 18.83 7.01 1.44
CA GLY A 309 18.35 5.76 0.84
C GLY A 309 18.37 4.58 1.82
N ILE A 310 19.38 4.48 2.67
CA ILE A 310 19.42 3.47 3.74
C ILE A 310 18.27 3.70 4.74
N THR A 311 17.99 4.94 5.13
CA THR A 311 16.92 5.25 6.08
C THR A 311 15.55 4.89 5.52
N VAL A 312 15.28 5.24 4.26
CA VAL A 312 14.02 4.88 3.59
C VAL A 312 13.91 3.35 3.43
N ALA A 313 14.98 2.68 3.01
CA ALA A 313 14.99 1.23 2.89
C ALA A 313 14.69 0.54 4.23
N ILE A 314 15.27 1.01 5.35
CA ILE A 314 14.96 0.50 6.69
C ILE A 314 13.49 0.75 7.06
N GLY A 315 12.94 1.92 6.74
CA GLY A 315 11.52 2.20 6.94
C GLY A 315 10.64 1.17 6.24
N LEU A 316 10.93 0.92 4.94
CA LEU A 316 10.20 -0.05 4.13
C LEU A 316 10.40 -1.51 4.58
N MET A 317 11.62 -1.86 5.04
CA MET A 317 11.88 -3.18 5.64
C MET A 317 11.08 -3.42 6.93
N GLY A 318 10.55 -2.39 7.57
CA GLY A 318 9.60 -2.52 8.67
C GLY A 318 8.32 -3.27 8.27
N MET A 319 7.93 -3.24 7.00
CA MET A 319 6.77 -3.99 6.52
C MET A 319 7.00 -5.52 6.52
N LEU A 320 8.26 -5.98 6.54
CA LEU A 320 8.58 -7.41 6.60
C LEU A 320 8.17 -8.10 7.91
N PHE A 321 7.87 -7.32 8.95
CA PHE A 321 7.39 -7.86 10.22
C PHE A 321 5.92 -8.28 10.19
N PHE A 322 5.14 -7.82 9.20
CA PHE A 322 3.72 -8.12 9.07
C PHE A 322 3.50 -9.41 8.27
N THR A 323 4.06 -10.51 8.77
CA THR A 323 3.83 -11.83 8.18
C THR A 323 2.33 -12.13 8.10
N ASN A 324 1.93 -12.95 7.13
CA ASN A 324 0.53 -13.28 6.86
C ASN A 324 -0.33 -12.07 6.45
N THR A 325 0.26 -11.14 5.71
CA THR A 325 -0.40 -10.01 5.03
C THR A 325 0.32 -9.70 3.71
N SER A 326 -0.24 -8.84 2.87
CA SER A 326 0.43 -8.37 1.64
C SER A 326 1.60 -7.40 1.89
N LEU A 327 1.72 -6.86 3.12
CA LEU A 327 2.69 -5.81 3.46
C LEU A 327 4.17 -6.21 3.21
N PRO A 328 4.63 -7.44 3.49
CA PRO A 328 6.00 -7.86 3.16
C PRO A 328 6.35 -7.70 1.68
N SER A 329 5.43 -8.08 0.78
CA SER A 329 5.62 -7.92 -0.67
C SER A 329 5.82 -6.46 -1.06
N LEU A 330 5.03 -5.55 -0.49
CA LEU A 330 5.14 -4.11 -0.70
C LEU A 330 6.46 -3.57 -0.14
N GLY A 331 6.88 -4.03 1.04
CA GLY A 331 8.15 -3.69 1.67
C GLY A 331 9.36 -4.12 0.83
N ILE A 332 9.33 -5.30 0.27
CA ILE A 332 10.38 -5.83 -0.63
C ILE A 332 10.45 -4.99 -1.91
N GLY A 333 9.32 -4.79 -2.60
CA GLY A 333 9.26 -4.00 -3.82
C GLY A 333 9.76 -2.57 -3.61
N GLY A 334 9.28 -1.90 -2.56
CA GLY A 334 9.73 -0.57 -2.20
C GLY A 334 11.22 -0.49 -1.85
N THR A 335 11.76 -1.47 -1.12
CA THR A 335 13.18 -1.56 -0.77
C THR A 335 14.06 -1.74 -2.01
N ILE A 336 13.63 -2.57 -2.97
CA ILE A 336 14.29 -2.73 -4.27
C ILE A 336 14.32 -1.39 -5.02
N ALA A 337 13.17 -0.72 -5.13
CA ALA A 337 13.06 0.56 -5.82
C ALA A 337 13.98 1.63 -5.24
N VAL A 338 13.98 1.79 -3.91
CA VAL A 338 14.84 2.78 -3.22
C VAL A 338 16.33 2.43 -3.37
N THR A 339 16.68 1.14 -3.30
CA THR A 339 18.08 0.71 -3.45
C THR A 339 18.59 1.00 -4.86
N ILE A 340 17.80 0.71 -5.90
CA ILE A 340 18.15 1.02 -7.29
C ILE A 340 18.20 2.54 -7.50
N ALA A 341 17.24 3.30 -6.96
CA ALA A 341 17.23 4.76 -6.99
C ALA A 341 18.51 5.35 -6.39
N MET A 342 18.91 4.87 -5.22
CA MET A 342 20.13 5.28 -4.53
C MET A 342 21.38 4.98 -5.37
N ILE A 343 21.48 3.79 -5.94
CA ILE A 343 22.63 3.40 -6.77
C ILE A 343 22.70 4.25 -8.04
N TYR A 344 21.58 4.41 -8.76
CA TYR A 344 21.54 5.17 -10.00
C TYR A 344 21.79 6.66 -9.75
N SER A 345 21.24 7.23 -8.69
CA SER A 345 21.48 8.62 -8.34
C SER A 345 22.92 8.88 -7.86
N THR A 346 23.56 7.94 -7.17
CA THR A 346 24.93 8.16 -6.61
C THR A 346 26.06 7.74 -7.56
N ILE A 347 25.80 6.91 -8.55
CA ILE A 347 26.82 6.38 -9.49
C ILE A 347 26.53 6.82 -10.92
N VAL A 348 25.35 6.52 -11.46
CA VAL A 348 25.04 6.75 -12.88
C VAL A 348 24.83 8.24 -13.15
N LEU A 349 24.05 8.93 -12.33
CA LEU A 349 23.79 10.36 -12.50
C LEU A 349 25.07 11.21 -12.45
N PRO A 350 26.00 11.06 -11.48
CA PRO A 350 27.27 11.79 -11.50
C PRO A 350 28.12 11.51 -12.73
N ALA A 351 28.08 10.28 -13.27
CA ALA A 351 28.77 9.96 -14.51
C ALA A 351 28.16 10.68 -15.72
N VAL A 352 26.82 10.78 -15.81
CA VAL A 352 26.13 11.56 -16.83
C VAL A 352 26.45 13.04 -16.70
N MET A 353 26.45 13.59 -15.48
CA MET A 353 26.81 14.99 -15.22
C MET A 353 28.26 15.29 -15.58
N ALA A 354 29.19 14.37 -15.32
CA ALA A 354 30.58 14.51 -15.72
C ALA A 354 30.77 14.58 -17.24
N ILE A 355 29.99 13.81 -18.02
CA ILE A 355 29.99 13.87 -19.50
C ILE A 355 29.39 15.19 -20.02
N LEU A 356 28.31 15.66 -19.41
CA LEU A 356 27.63 16.88 -19.81
C LEU A 356 28.43 18.15 -19.45
N GLY A 357 29.10 18.15 -18.29
CA GLY A 357 29.84 19.29 -17.77
C GLY A 357 28.98 20.57 -17.79
N HIS A 358 29.52 21.67 -18.30
CA HIS A 358 28.81 22.97 -18.41
C HIS A 358 27.57 22.96 -19.31
N ARG A 359 27.41 21.90 -20.15
CA ARG A 359 26.21 21.75 -21.00
C ARG A 359 24.94 21.49 -20.18
N ILE A 360 25.03 21.13 -18.91
CA ILE A 360 23.89 20.95 -18.01
C ILE A 360 23.05 22.23 -17.88
N ASN A 361 23.65 23.42 -18.08
CA ASN A 361 22.97 24.71 -18.03
C ASN A 361 22.43 25.20 -19.40
N LYS A 362 22.38 24.32 -20.43
CA LYS A 362 21.81 24.65 -21.74
C LYS A 362 20.29 24.66 -21.73
N TRP A 363 19.70 25.38 -22.68
CA TRP A 363 18.26 25.60 -22.84
C TRP A 363 17.64 26.20 -21.58
N LYS A 364 18.07 27.49 -21.34
CA LYS A 364 17.56 28.27 -20.19
C LYS A 364 16.07 28.51 -20.28
N ILE A 365 15.36 28.26 -19.18
CA ILE A 365 13.95 28.54 -19.01
C ILE A 365 13.81 29.98 -18.48
N PRO A 366 13.02 30.87 -19.12
CA PRO A 366 13.01 32.31 -18.81
C PRO A 366 12.40 32.65 -17.44
N TYR A 367 11.63 31.76 -16.83
CA TYR A 367 10.99 31.96 -15.52
C TYR A 367 11.50 30.90 -14.56
N SER A 368 12.66 31.11 -13.95
CA SER A 368 13.19 30.24 -12.93
C SER A 368 13.10 30.90 -11.55
N PHE A 369 12.81 30.10 -10.53
CA PHE A 369 12.94 30.57 -9.14
C PHE A 369 14.42 30.73 -8.80
N ASP A 370 14.82 31.95 -8.38
CA ASP A 370 16.19 32.17 -7.87
C ASP A 370 16.36 31.49 -6.53
N MET A 371 16.90 30.29 -6.56
CA MET A 371 17.22 29.48 -5.37
C MET A 371 18.59 29.82 -4.78
N SER A 372 19.26 30.88 -5.28
CA SER A 372 20.55 31.29 -4.76
C SER A 372 20.43 31.66 -3.27
N ALA A 373 21.34 31.12 -2.47
CA ALA A 373 21.39 31.35 -1.02
C ALA A 373 21.89 32.78 -0.73
N LYS A 374 21.02 33.80 -0.93
CA LYS A 374 21.28 35.13 -0.40
C LYS A 374 21.13 35.09 1.12
N ASP A 375 22.09 35.66 1.86
CA ASP A 375 22.15 35.59 3.33
C ASP A 375 20.89 36.14 4.04
N ASP A 376 20.10 37.01 3.40
CA ASP A 376 18.82 37.57 3.92
C ASP A 376 17.61 37.22 3.07
N GLY A 377 17.43 35.93 2.71
CA GLY A 377 16.33 35.48 1.90
C GLY A 377 15.04 35.21 2.71
N ILE A 378 13.99 34.76 1.99
CA ILE A 378 12.65 34.50 2.56
C ILE A 378 12.71 33.51 3.74
N TRP A 379 13.49 32.45 3.63
CA TRP A 379 13.58 31.40 4.65
C TRP A 379 14.27 31.88 5.93
N ALA A 380 15.32 32.70 5.82
CA ALA A 380 15.95 33.33 6.97
C ALA A 380 14.98 34.31 7.66
N SER A 381 14.19 35.06 6.90
CA SER A 381 13.18 35.99 7.44
C SER A 381 12.07 35.25 8.18
N ILE A 382 11.56 34.13 7.62
CA ILE A 382 10.57 33.27 8.27
C ILE A 382 11.14 32.72 9.57
N ALA A 383 12.33 32.12 9.54
CA ALA A 383 12.98 31.55 10.72
C ALA A 383 13.20 32.61 11.84
N LYS A 384 13.69 33.80 11.49
CA LYS A 384 13.86 34.91 12.45
C LYS A 384 12.54 35.32 13.10
N LYS A 385 11.48 35.54 12.29
CA LYS A 385 10.14 35.94 12.80
C LYS A 385 9.53 34.85 13.71
N VAL A 386 9.70 33.58 13.36
CA VAL A 386 9.23 32.42 14.15
C VAL A 386 10.00 32.36 15.49
N MET A 387 11.31 32.55 15.45
CA MET A 387 12.16 32.50 16.63
C MET A 387 12.04 33.72 17.55
N ASP A 388 11.56 34.85 17.04
CA ASP A 388 11.27 36.04 17.85
C ASP A 388 10.12 35.80 18.83
N ARG A 389 9.10 35.02 18.43
CA ARG A 389 7.92 34.68 19.24
C ARG A 389 7.62 33.19 19.22
N PRO A 390 8.52 32.32 19.70
CA PRO A 390 8.44 30.87 19.48
C PRO A 390 7.19 30.25 20.09
N TRP A 391 6.73 30.66 21.25
CA TRP A 391 5.50 30.16 21.88
C TRP A 391 4.24 30.58 21.12
N ALA A 392 4.20 31.78 20.56
CA ALA A 392 3.07 32.29 19.81
C ALA A 392 2.89 31.56 18.45
N VAL A 393 3.95 30.93 17.92
CA VAL A 393 3.90 30.13 16.70
C VAL A 393 3.72 28.66 17.04
N LEU A 394 4.46 28.14 17.99
CA LEU A 394 4.48 26.73 18.35
C LEU A 394 3.11 26.23 18.84
N ILE A 395 2.50 26.95 19.80
CA ILE A 395 1.24 26.51 20.42
C ILE A 395 0.10 26.42 19.41
N PRO A 396 -0.20 27.45 18.58
CA PRO A 396 -1.26 27.32 17.56
C PRO A 396 -0.97 26.24 16.52
N THR A 397 0.31 26.08 16.12
CA THR A 397 0.68 25.04 15.16
C THR A 397 0.49 23.64 15.75
N LEU A 398 0.86 23.43 17.02
CA LEU A 398 0.61 22.16 17.71
C LEU A 398 -0.90 21.90 17.87
N ILE A 399 -1.69 22.90 18.24
CA ILE A 399 -3.15 22.76 18.33
C ILE A 399 -3.74 22.38 16.97
N LEU A 400 -3.28 23.00 15.89
CA LEU A 400 -3.71 22.68 14.53
C LEU A 400 -3.36 21.23 14.16
N LEU A 401 -2.12 20.80 14.39
CA LEU A 401 -1.66 19.46 14.03
C LEU A 401 -2.33 18.38 14.88
N VAL A 402 -2.45 18.59 16.19
CA VAL A 402 -3.16 17.66 17.09
C VAL A 402 -4.65 17.63 16.73
N GLY A 403 -5.26 18.80 16.47
CA GLY A 403 -6.67 18.87 16.05
C GLY A 403 -6.93 18.17 14.72
N ALA A 404 -6.03 18.32 13.75
CA ALA A 404 -6.09 17.58 12.48
C ALA A 404 -5.90 16.06 12.66
N GLY A 405 -5.11 15.65 13.66
CA GLY A 405 -4.89 14.24 13.99
C GLY A 405 -6.01 13.60 14.83
N LEU A 406 -6.85 14.40 15.48
CA LEU A 406 -7.88 13.89 16.40
C LEU A 406 -8.87 12.89 15.76
N PRO A 407 -9.33 13.06 14.50
CA PRO A 407 -10.20 12.11 13.86
C PRO A 407 -9.61 10.68 13.78
N PHE A 408 -8.28 10.55 13.76
CA PHE A 408 -7.62 9.24 13.73
C PHE A 408 -7.92 8.37 14.97
N ALA A 409 -8.26 8.99 16.12
CA ALA A 409 -8.70 8.26 17.30
C ALA A 409 -10.06 7.55 17.10
N TYR A 410 -10.81 7.92 16.07
CA TYR A 410 -12.09 7.32 15.67
C TYR A 410 -11.97 6.56 14.36
N ALA A 411 -10.76 6.19 13.96
CA ALA A 411 -10.55 5.42 12.74
C ALA A 411 -11.08 3.99 12.90
N GLU A 412 -11.84 3.57 11.92
CA GLU A 412 -12.23 2.18 11.73
C GLU A 412 -11.36 1.58 10.64
N PHE A 413 -10.87 0.38 10.89
CA PHE A 413 -9.98 -0.33 9.97
C PHE A 413 -10.65 -1.59 9.46
N SER A 414 -10.50 -1.83 8.16
CA SER A 414 -11.00 -3.03 7.50
C SER A 414 -10.17 -3.30 6.25
N LEU A 415 -10.25 -4.52 5.74
CA LEU A 415 -9.87 -4.75 4.35
C LEU A 415 -10.85 -4.04 3.41
N SER A 416 -10.36 -3.62 2.26
CA SER A 416 -11.21 -3.03 1.23
C SER A 416 -12.09 -4.10 0.59
N SER A 417 -13.39 -3.82 0.48
CA SER A 417 -14.36 -4.64 -0.24
C SER A 417 -14.59 -4.12 -1.67
N TRP A 418 -15.51 -4.73 -2.40
CA TRP A 418 -15.97 -4.26 -3.71
C TRP A 418 -16.41 -2.77 -3.70
N LYS A 419 -16.78 -2.20 -2.54
CA LYS A 419 -17.10 -0.77 -2.38
C LYS A 419 -15.88 0.16 -2.59
N ALA A 420 -14.68 -0.38 -2.64
CA ALA A 420 -13.49 0.39 -3.00
C ALA A 420 -13.37 0.69 -4.50
N LEU A 421 -14.15 0.00 -5.34
CA LEU A 421 -14.34 0.36 -6.75
C LEU A 421 -15.14 1.66 -6.86
N PRO A 422 -14.99 2.44 -7.96
CA PRO A 422 -15.80 3.63 -8.21
C PRO A 422 -17.31 3.34 -8.23
N PRO A 423 -18.16 4.28 -7.78
CA PRO A 423 -19.63 4.08 -7.80
C PRO A 423 -20.23 3.86 -9.20
N ASP A 424 -19.58 4.38 -10.23
CA ASP A 424 -19.98 4.28 -11.64
C ASP A 424 -19.43 3.03 -12.34
N GLU A 425 -18.71 2.16 -11.62
CA GLU A 425 -18.11 0.96 -12.20
C GLU A 425 -19.15 -0.17 -12.30
N ASN A 426 -19.27 -0.78 -13.48
CA ASN A 426 -20.26 -1.82 -13.79
C ASN A 426 -20.23 -2.99 -12.79
N ALA A 427 -19.04 -3.52 -12.49
CA ALA A 427 -18.88 -4.62 -11.55
C ALA A 427 -19.39 -4.27 -10.13
N ARG A 428 -19.21 -3.04 -9.70
CA ARG A 428 -19.71 -2.55 -8.42
C ARG A 428 -21.22 -2.38 -8.43
N GLN A 429 -21.79 -1.77 -9.49
CA GLN A 429 -23.23 -1.61 -9.62
C GLN A 429 -23.94 -2.96 -9.60
N GLY A 430 -23.36 -3.98 -10.23
CA GLY A 430 -23.86 -5.36 -10.15
C GLY A 430 -23.88 -5.91 -8.72
N MET A 431 -22.85 -5.64 -7.89
CA MET A 431 -22.86 -6.03 -6.47
C MET A 431 -23.95 -5.27 -5.67
N GLU A 432 -24.13 -3.97 -5.97
CA GLU A 432 -25.20 -3.19 -5.35
C GLU A 432 -26.59 -3.72 -5.73
N LEU A 433 -26.75 -4.21 -6.97
CA LEU A 433 -27.98 -4.88 -7.43
C LEU A 433 -28.19 -6.23 -6.71
N ILE A 434 -27.14 -7.02 -6.50
CA ILE A 434 -27.24 -8.27 -5.72
C ILE A 434 -27.72 -7.95 -4.30
N ASP A 435 -27.10 -6.98 -3.64
CA ASP A 435 -27.49 -6.57 -2.30
C ASP A 435 -28.96 -6.08 -2.23
N GLU A 436 -29.45 -5.43 -3.29
CA GLU A 436 -30.82 -4.88 -3.35
C GLU A 436 -31.88 -5.92 -3.75
N LYS A 437 -31.64 -6.68 -4.82
CA LYS A 437 -32.61 -7.57 -5.45
C LYS A 437 -32.57 -9.01 -4.91
N TRP A 438 -31.40 -9.45 -4.48
CA TRP A 438 -31.18 -10.80 -3.92
C TRP A 438 -30.48 -10.74 -2.55
N PRO A 439 -31.12 -10.14 -1.52
CA PRO A 439 -30.51 -9.95 -0.21
C PRO A 439 -30.07 -11.26 0.47
N ASP A 440 -30.73 -12.37 0.15
CA ASP A 440 -30.36 -13.70 0.66
C ASP A 440 -29.09 -14.27 0.03
N GLN A 441 -28.65 -13.70 -1.08
CA GLN A 441 -27.40 -14.04 -1.76
C GLN A 441 -26.31 -12.97 -1.54
N ALA A 442 -26.61 -11.94 -0.78
CA ALA A 442 -25.67 -10.90 -0.43
C ALA A 442 -24.46 -11.53 0.26
N ALA A 443 -23.29 -11.11 -0.19
CA ALA A 443 -22.00 -11.77 0.07
C ALA A 443 -21.48 -11.65 1.53
N ASN A 444 -22.35 -11.56 2.56
CA ASN A 444 -21.94 -11.46 3.97
C ASN A 444 -22.16 -12.78 4.72
N SER A 445 -21.59 -13.86 4.20
CA SER A 445 -21.68 -15.17 4.84
C SER A 445 -20.39 -15.50 5.58
N ILE A 446 -20.56 -16.11 6.76
CA ILE A 446 -19.51 -16.79 7.52
C ILE A 446 -19.72 -18.29 7.36
N TYR A 447 -18.66 -19.00 7.03
CA TYR A 447 -18.67 -20.45 6.92
C TYR A 447 -17.95 -21.06 8.10
N ILE A 448 -18.62 -21.99 8.81
CA ILE A 448 -18.06 -22.70 9.95
C ILE A 448 -17.83 -24.14 9.51
N VAL A 449 -16.57 -24.56 9.48
CA VAL A 449 -16.18 -25.94 9.19
C VAL A 449 -15.91 -26.64 10.52
N ILE A 450 -16.53 -27.81 10.71
CA ILE A 450 -16.28 -28.68 11.85
C ILE A 450 -15.62 -29.94 11.32
N GLU A 451 -14.34 -30.15 11.67
CA GLU A 451 -13.62 -31.38 11.37
C GLU A 451 -13.85 -32.40 12.51
N THR A 452 -14.24 -33.62 12.14
CA THR A 452 -14.44 -34.71 13.08
C THR A 452 -13.34 -35.77 12.89
N ASN A 453 -12.58 -36.02 13.94
CA ASN A 453 -11.49 -37.01 13.90
C ASN A 453 -11.99 -38.44 14.23
N GLY A 454 -12.68 -39.06 13.29
CA GLY A 454 -13.01 -40.49 13.33
C GLY A 454 -14.43 -40.84 13.76
N GLU A 455 -15.32 -39.87 14.00
CA GLU A 455 -16.73 -40.07 14.28
C GLU A 455 -17.61 -39.58 13.14
N ASP A 456 -18.81 -40.19 13.01
CA ASP A 456 -19.79 -39.78 12.01
C ASP A 456 -20.37 -38.40 12.39
N PRO A 457 -20.11 -37.36 11.59
CA PRO A 457 -20.63 -36.02 11.86
C PRO A 457 -22.16 -35.94 11.81
N LEU A 458 -22.84 -36.95 11.21
CA LEU A 458 -24.29 -37.09 11.15
C LEU A 458 -24.86 -37.97 12.26
N SER A 459 -24.06 -38.36 13.26
CA SER A 459 -24.58 -39.08 14.43
C SER A 459 -25.66 -38.25 15.15
N GLU A 460 -26.61 -38.94 15.81
CA GLU A 460 -27.69 -38.22 16.52
C GLU A 460 -27.16 -37.20 17.54
N GLU A 461 -26.09 -37.55 18.27
CA GLU A 461 -25.48 -36.67 19.24
C GLU A 461 -24.91 -35.41 18.59
N ASN A 462 -24.11 -35.56 17.54
CA ASN A 462 -23.48 -34.46 16.79
C ASN A 462 -24.53 -33.58 16.08
N LEU A 463 -25.58 -34.15 15.52
CA LEU A 463 -26.68 -33.40 14.93
C LEU A 463 -27.40 -32.51 15.95
N ARG A 464 -27.64 -33.04 17.18
CA ARG A 464 -28.26 -32.27 18.26
C ARG A 464 -27.39 -31.11 18.73
N VAL A 465 -26.08 -31.30 18.81
CA VAL A 465 -25.12 -30.23 19.15
C VAL A 465 -25.09 -29.16 18.04
N GLN A 466 -24.97 -29.58 16.79
CA GLN A 466 -24.96 -28.64 15.64
C GLN A 466 -26.29 -27.87 15.54
N TYR A 467 -27.44 -28.52 15.76
CA TYR A 467 -28.71 -27.84 15.81
C TYR A 467 -28.79 -26.76 16.89
N SER A 468 -28.36 -27.11 18.11
CA SER A 468 -28.39 -26.19 19.24
C SER A 468 -27.51 -24.97 18.98
N TYR A 469 -26.34 -25.18 18.37
CA TYR A 469 -25.40 -24.13 18.05
C TYR A 469 -25.91 -23.18 16.96
N ILE A 470 -26.44 -23.72 15.86
CA ILE A 470 -26.97 -22.86 14.78
C ILE A 470 -28.17 -22.05 15.26
N VAL A 471 -29.05 -22.64 16.10
CA VAL A 471 -30.19 -21.93 16.72
C VAL A 471 -29.70 -20.85 17.69
N GLU A 472 -28.67 -21.10 18.45
CA GLU A 472 -28.04 -20.08 19.31
C GLU A 472 -27.52 -18.90 18.47
N LEU A 473 -26.81 -19.17 17.36
CA LEU A 473 -26.33 -18.15 16.45
C LEU A 473 -27.46 -17.36 15.80
N LEU A 474 -28.57 -18.02 15.42
CA LEU A 474 -29.74 -17.37 14.83
C LEU A 474 -30.48 -16.44 15.82
N ASN A 475 -30.34 -16.62 17.12
CA ASN A 475 -30.85 -15.70 18.12
C ASN A 475 -30.05 -14.40 18.27
N ASP A 476 -28.89 -14.31 17.69
CA ASP A 476 -28.09 -13.08 17.66
C ASP A 476 -28.70 -12.08 16.66
N THR A 477 -28.83 -10.84 17.09
CA THR A 477 -29.47 -9.77 16.27
C THR A 477 -28.69 -9.42 15.00
N ARG A 478 -27.41 -9.76 14.95
CA ARG A 478 -26.49 -9.58 13.81
C ARG A 478 -26.70 -10.62 12.70
N VAL A 479 -27.36 -11.74 13.01
CA VAL A 479 -27.59 -12.84 12.07
C VAL A 479 -28.92 -12.65 11.36
N SER A 480 -28.95 -12.89 10.05
CA SER A 480 -30.15 -12.87 9.22
C SER A 480 -30.66 -14.28 8.89
N GLY A 481 -29.78 -15.25 8.78
CA GLY A 481 -30.12 -16.63 8.42
C GLY A 481 -28.96 -17.58 8.70
N GLY A 482 -29.24 -18.88 8.61
CA GLY A 482 -28.22 -19.91 8.74
C GLY A 482 -28.74 -21.26 8.26
N ILE A 483 -27.85 -22.05 7.65
CA ILE A 483 -28.13 -23.38 7.12
C ILE A 483 -26.94 -24.30 7.36
N GLY A 484 -27.20 -25.58 7.54
CA GLY A 484 -26.19 -26.61 7.70
C GLY A 484 -26.81 -27.95 8.03
N VAL A 485 -26.02 -28.98 8.26
CA VAL A 485 -26.54 -30.32 8.57
C VAL A 485 -27.40 -30.35 9.85
N GLY A 486 -27.06 -29.50 10.82
CA GLY A 486 -27.82 -29.34 12.05
C GLY A 486 -29.15 -28.62 11.86
N LEU A 487 -29.31 -27.82 10.81
CA LEU A 487 -30.57 -27.11 10.46
C LEU A 487 -30.68 -27.02 8.95
N PRO A 488 -31.11 -28.09 8.27
CA PRO A 488 -31.30 -28.11 6.81
C PRO A 488 -32.43 -27.17 6.34
N ASP A 489 -33.41 -26.94 7.21
CA ASP A 489 -34.54 -26.03 6.99
C ASP A 489 -34.90 -25.33 8.32
N SER A 490 -35.11 -24.03 8.27
CA SER A 490 -35.37 -23.18 9.43
C SER A 490 -36.62 -23.55 10.20
N THR A 491 -37.54 -24.33 9.59
CA THR A 491 -38.80 -24.78 10.19
C THR A 491 -38.72 -26.11 10.96
N MET A 492 -37.57 -26.83 10.79
CA MET A 492 -37.38 -28.15 11.41
C MET A 492 -37.03 -28.05 12.90
N SER A 493 -37.68 -28.91 13.70
CA SER A 493 -37.24 -29.16 15.08
C SER A 493 -36.06 -30.14 15.12
N VAL A 494 -35.33 -30.19 16.24
CA VAL A 494 -34.16 -31.07 16.40
C VAL A 494 -34.49 -32.55 16.11
N ASP A 495 -35.64 -33.03 16.57
CA ASP A 495 -36.06 -34.43 16.34
C ASP A 495 -36.40 -34.69 14.85
N GLN A 496 -36.91 -33.70 14.15
CA GLN A 496 -37.17 -33.80 12.71
C GLN A 496 -35.86 -33.79 11.93
N VAL A 497 -34.84 -33.03 12.35
CA VAL A 497 -33.52 -33.06 11.71
C VAL A 497 -32.85 -34.43 11.91
N VAL A 498 -32.88 -34.98 13.13
CA VAL A 498 -32.34 -36.32 13.38
C VAL A 498 -33.07 -37.37 12.54
N GLN A 499 -34.44 -37.28 12.47
CA GLN A 499 -35.24 -38.16 11.63
C GLN A 499 -34.91 -38.02 10.15
N PHE A 500 -34.74 -36.79 9.66
CA PHE A 500 -34.40 -36.50 8.25
C PHE A 500 -33.12 -37.21 7.82
N TRP A 501 -32.04 -37.14 8.64
CA TRP A 501 -30.76 -37.78 8.33
C TRP A 501 -30.74 -39.28 8.60
N SER A 502 -31.47 -39.79 9.57
CA SER A 502 -31.50 -41.20 9.97
C SER A 502 -32.49 -42.07 9.17
N THR A 503 -33.46 -41.46 8.45
CA THR A 503 -34.44 -42.21 7.68
C THR A 503 -33.82 -42.90 6.48
N PRO A 504 -33.95 -44.25 6.32
CA PRO A 504 -33.43 -44.95 5.15
C PRO A 504 -34.09 -44.48 3.84
N ASP A 505 -33.36 -44.46 2.73
CA ASP A 505 -33.83 -44.03 1.41
C ASP A 505 -35.10 -44.75 0.96
N SER A 506 -35.25 -46.01 1.34
CA SER A 506 -36.42 -46.82 1.01
C SER A 506 -37.77 -46.27 1.57
N PHE A 507 -37.71 -45.34 2.50
CA PHE A 507 -38.90 -44.69 3.09
C PHE A 507 -39.13 -43.27 2.63
N LEU A 508 -38.24 -42.75 1.75
CA LEU A 508 -38.30 -41.39 1.22
C LEU A 508 -38.82 -41.35 -0.22
N SER A 509 -39.45 -40.26 -0.59
CA SER A 509 -39.78 -39.99 -2.00
C SER A 509 -38.50 -39.65 -2.80
N SER A 510 -38.56 -39.80 -4.12
CA SER A 510 -37.41 -39.44 -4.99
C SER A 510 -37.00 -37.98 -4.83
N GLU A 511 -37.96 -37.08 -4.60
CA GLU A 511 -37.73 -35.66 -4.35
C GLU A 511 -37.03 -35.43 -3.01
N GLN A 512 -37.44 -36.11 -1.95
CA GLN A 512 -36.79 -36.02 -0.63
C GLN A 512 -35.32 -36.58 -0.67
N ILE A 513 -35.10 -37.65 -1.46
CA ILE A 513 -33.78 -38.20 -1.64
C ILE A 513 -32.89 -37.16 -2.36
N ALA A 514 -33.38 -36.54 -3.44
CA ALA A 514 -32.66 -35.54 -4.18
C ALA A 514 -32.28 -34.33 -3.30
N VAL A 515 -33.22 -33.81 -2.51
CA VAL A 515 -32.97 -32.72 -1.55
C VAL A 515 -31.89 -33.13 -0.52
N ARG A 516 -32.01 -34.35 0.04
CA ARG A 516 -31.05 -34.84 1.03
C ARG A 516 -29.64 -35.05 0.43
N GLU A 517 -29.56 -35.55 -0.80
CA GLU A 517 -28.26 -35.70 -1.52
C GLU A 517 -27.65 -34.34 -1.83
N ASN A 518 -28.44 -33.38 -2.24
CA ASN A 518 -27.98 -32.01 -2.50
C ASN A 518 -27.42 -31.37 -1.23
N LEU A 519 -28.16 -31.45 -0.12
CA LEU A 519 -27.70 -30.96 1.19
C LEU A 519 -26.46 -31.72 1.67
N ARG A 520 -26.38 -33.03 1.43
CA ARG A 520 -25.22 -33.84 1.78
C ARG A 520 -23.99 -33.39 1.00
N ASN A 521 -24.11 -33.21 -0.30
CA ASN A 521 -23.01 -32.76 -1.14
C ASN A 521 -22.52 -31.34 -0.76
N SER A 522 -23.43 -30.46 -0.36
CA SER A 522 -23.09 -29.07 0.00
C SER A 522 -22.53 -28.93 1.42
N PHE A 523 -22.96 -29.75 2.39
CA PHE A 523 -22.68 -29.53 3.82
C PHE A 523 -21.99 -30.70 4.53
N VAL A 524 -21.76 -31.83 3.86
CA VAL A 524 -21.07 -33.00 4.44
C VAL A 524 -19.89 -33.38 3.58
N GLY A 525 -18.68 -33.21 4.12
CA GLY A 525 -17.43 -33.66 3.53
C GLY A 525 -16.88 -34.92 4.19
N GLU A 526 -15.74 -35.39 3.74
CA GLU A 526 -15.02 -36.49 4.39
C GLU A 526 -14.54 -36.05 5.79
N ASN A 527 -15.16 -36.59 6.84
CA ASN A 527 -14.89 -36.24 8.24
C ASN A 527 -15.08 -34.75 8.56
N ALA A 528 -15.98 -34.06 7.87
CA ALA A 528 -16.24 -32.67 8.13
C ALA A 528 -17.71 -32.28 7.85
N THR A 529 -18.19 -31.26 8.52
CA THR A 529 -19.46 -30.61 8.19
C THR A 529 -19.29 -29.12 8.03
N LEU A 530 -20.15 -28.53 7.23
CA LEU A 530 -20.18 -27.10 6.93
C LEU A 530 -21.48 -26.47 7.48
N MET A 531 -21.37 -25.29 8.07
CA MET A 531 -22.49 -24.40 8.36
C MET A 531 -22.26 -23.07 7.65
N SER A 532 -23.29 -22.52 7.02
CA SER A 532 -23.30 -21.17 6.47
C SER A 532 -24.18 -20.28 7.34
N ILE A 533 -23.61 -19.20 7.84
CA ILE A 533 -24.30 -18.19 8.66
C ILE A 533 -24.28 -16.88 7.92
N GLN A 534 -25.47 -16.34 7.62
CA GLN A 534 -25.63 -15.06 6.97
C GLN A 534 -25.73 -13.94 8.00
N LEU A 535 -24.93 -12.90 7.82
CA LEU A 535 -24.92 -11.74 8.69
C LEU A 535 -25.65 -10.56 8.04
N LYS A 536 -26.30 -9.76 8.88
CA LYS A 536 -26.86 -8.48 8.47
C LYS A 536 -25.75 -7.45 8.25
N GLY A 537 -25.91 -6.60 7.24
CA GLY A 537 -24.97 -5.52 6.95
C GLY A 537 -23.79 -5.93 6.09
N VAL A 538 -22.73 -5.13 6.14
CA VAL A 538 -21.57 -5.27 5.23
C VAL A 538 -20.50 -6.20 5.83
N GLN A 539 -19.86 -6.99 4.98
CA GLN A 539 -18.76 -7.90 5.36
C GLN A 539 -17.61 -7.23 6.12
N THR A 540 -17.40 -5.95 5.85
CA THR A 540 -16.31 -5.14 6.42
C THR A 540 -16.67 -4.47 7.74
N SER A 541 -17.91 -4.67 8.23
CA SER A 541 -18.39 -4.02 9.45
C SER A 541 -17.71 -4.55 10.73
N VAL A 542 -17.74 -3.74 11.77
CA VAL A 542 -17.22 -4.13 13.10
C VAL A 542 -18.03 -5.28 13.66
N GLU A 543 -19.34 -5.24 13.46
CA GLU A 543 -20.31 -6.25 13.94
C GLU A 543 -20.04 -7.62 13.32
N SER A 544 -19.74 -7.68 12.01
CA SER A 544 -19.39 -8.95 11.34
C SER A 544 -18.11 -9.55 11.89
N ARG A 545 -17.12 -8.74 12.16
CA ARG A 545 -15.85 -9.16 12.77
C ARG A 545 -16.01 -9.62 14.22
N GLU A 546 -16.78 -8.88 15.02
CA GLU A 546 -17.09 -9.28 16.39
C GLU A 546 -17.83 -10.61 16.46
N MET A 547 -18.69 -10.90 15.45
CA MET A 547 -19.37 -12.19 15.36
C MET A 547 -18.38 -13.33 15.12
N VAL A 548 -17.39 -13.14 14.23
CA VAL A 548 -16.31 -14.11 14.01
C VAL A 548 -15.52 -14.36 15.30
N GLU A 549 -15.14 -13.29 15.99
CA GLU A 549 -14.40 -13.39 17.25
C GLU A 549 -15.22 -14.12 18.33
N GLN A 550 -16.53 -13.87 18.40
CA GLN A 550 -17.42 -14.57 19.32
C GLN A 550 -17.50 -16.06 19.01
N ILE A 551 -17.65 -16.46 17.74
CA ILE A 551 -17.64 -17.85 17.30
C ILE A 551 -16.34 -18.53 17.72
N ARG A 552 -15.19 -17.90 17.45
CA ARG A 552 -13.88 -18.43 17.79
C ARG A 552 -13.64 -18.56 19.30
N ASN A 553 -14.10 -17.58 20.08
CA ASN A 553 -13.96 -17.61 21.53
C ASN A 553 -14.82 -18.71 22.18
N ASN A 554 -15.97 -19.00 21.60
CA ASN A 554 -16.92 -20.01 22.13
C ASN A 554 -16.67 -21.42 21.57
N LYS A 555 -15.72 -21.59 20.62
CA LYS A 555 -15.46 -22.90 19.98
C LYS A 555 -15.14 -24.02 20.97
N GLY A 556 -14.44 -23.72 22.06
CA GLY A 556 -14.12 -24.70 23.09
C GLY A 556 -15.35 -25.27 23.79
N ASP A 557 -16.32 -24.43 24.11
CA ASP A 557 -17.58 -24.85 24.75
C ASP A 557 -18.43 -25.69 23.78
N PHE A 558 -18.44 -25.33 22.50
CA PHE A 558 -19.10 -26.10 21.45
C PHE A 558 -18.46 -27.49 21.28
N LEU A 559 -17.14 -27.55 21.09
CA LEU A 559 -16.40 -28.80 20.85
C LEU A 559 -16.43 -29.76 22.07
N THR A 560 -16.58 -29.23 23.29
CA THR A 560 -16.71 -30.07 24.49
C THR A 560 -18.01 -30.92 24.46
N ASN A 561 -19.02 -30.48 23.76
CA ASN A 561 -20.30 -31.18 23.58
C ASN A 561 -20.32 -32.05 22.31
N PHE A 562 -19.32 -31.98 21.47
CA PHE A 562 -19.15 -32.84 20.31
C PHE A 562 -18.50 -34.18 20.73
N SER A 563 -18.81 -35.25 20.03
CA SER A 563 -18.45 -36.61 20.53
C SER A 563 -17.00 -37.02 20.23
N GLY A 564 -16.23 -36.26 19.46
CA GLY A 564 -14.87 -36.61 19.05
C GLY A 564 -13.75 -36.09 19.97
N GLU A 565 -12.64 -36.85 20.05
CA GLU A 565 -11.40 -36.37 20.63
C GLU A 565 -10.56 -35.65 19.53
N ASN A 566 -10.20 -34.39 19.76
CA ASN A 566 -9.45 -33.53 18.84
C ASN A 566 -10.25 -33.03 17.60
N ASP A 567 -11.54 -32.78 17.75
CA ASP A 567 -12.31 -32.08 16.73
C ASP A 567 -11.90 -30.60 16.64
N GLU A 568 -11.94 -30.03 15.43
CA GLU A 568 -11.63 -28.63 15.20
C GLU A 568 -12.81 -27.88 14.60
N LEU A 569 -13.00 -26.64 15.07
CA LEU A 569 -13.92 -25.67 14.48
C LEU A 569 -13.11 -24.54 13.87
N LEU A 570 -13.28 -24.34 12.57
CA LEU A 570 -12.60 -23.31 11.79
C LEU A 570 -13.62 -22.38 11.13
N VAL A 571 -13.28 -21.11 11.02
CA VAL A 571 -14.19 -20.08 10.49
C VAL A 571 -13.60 -19.49 9.20
N ALA A 572 -14.35 -19.57 8.10
CA ALA A 572 -14.04 -19.00 6.80
C ALA A 572 -15.00 -17.86 6.43
N GLY A 573 -14.76 -17.23 5.31
CA GLY A 573 -15.52 -16.11 4.77
C GLY A 573 -14.79 -14.78 4.92
N PHE A 574 -15.24 -13.77 4.18
CA PHE A 574 -14.52 -12.47 4.12
C PHE A 574 -14.40 -11.79 5.49
N ALA A 575 -15.44 -11.89 6.34
CA ALA A 575 -15.39 -11.30 7.68
C ALA A 575 -14.32 -11.98 8.57
N ALA A 576 -14.15 -13.31 8.45
CA ALA A 576 -13.12 -14.06 9.16
C ALA A 576 -11.72 -13.67 8.65
N TYR A 577 -11.55 -13.59 7.34
CA TYR A 577 -10.34 -13.15 6.70
C TYR A 577 -9.93 -11.72 7.10
N ASN A 578 -10.90 -10.79 7.14
CA ASN A 578 -10.69 -9.43 7.63
C ASN A 578 -10.26 -9.40 9.11
N ALA A 579 -10.85 -10.24 9.96
CA ALA A 579 -10.45 -10.36 11.36
C ALA A 579 -9.02 -10.87 11.51
N ASP A 580 -8.62 -11.89 10.73
CA ASP A 580 -7.28 -12.46 10.73
C ASP A 580 -6.22 -11.44 10.27
N ASN A 581 -6.51 -10.70 9.21
CA ASN A 581 -5.62 -9.65 8.68
C ASN A 581 -5.40 -8.54 9.72
N LEU A 582 -6.48 -8.02 10.31
CA LEU A 582 -6.39 -7.00 11.36
C LEU A 582 -5.61 -7.48 12.58
N LYS A 583 -5.82 -8.73 12.97
CA LYS A 583 -5.08 -9.36 14.06
C LYS A 583 -3.59 -9.47 13.71
N ALA A 584 -3.25 -9.96 12.50
CA ALA A 584 -1.87 -10.05 12.03
C ALA A 584 -1.17 -8.68 12.03
N ILE A 585 -1.87 -7.63 11.61
CA ILE A 585 -1.34 -6.25 11.67
C ILE A 585 -1.15 -5.81 13.13
N SER A 586 -2.16 -5.96 13.98
CA SER A 586 -2.12 -5.54 15.39
C SER A 586 -1.01 -6.22 16.19
N ASP A 587 -0.84 -7.53 16.04
CA ASP A 587 0.14 -8.33 16.77
C ASP A 587 1.59 -7.99 16.36
N ASN A 588 1.81 -7.62 15.10
CA ASN A 588 3.13 -7.31 14.57
C ASN A 588 3.49 -5.81 14.62
N LEU A 589 2.50 -4.92 14.75
CA LEU A 589 2.71 -3.47 14.76
C LEU A 589 3.74 -3.00 15.81
N PRO A 590 3.72 -3.47 17.07
CA PRO A 590 4.70 -3.03 18.07
C PRO A 590 6.14 -3.41 17.71
N ARG A 591 6.35 -4.57 17.07
CA ARG A 591 7.68 -5.05 16.64
C ARG A 591 8.20 -4.22 15.49
N ALA A 592 7.35 -3.97 14.48
CA ALA A 592 7.69 -3.14 13.32
C ALA A 592 8.02 -1.70 13.76
N LEU A 593 7.18 -1.09 14.59
CA LEU A 593 7.43 0.25 15.13
C LEU A 593 8.74 0.31 15.92
N ALA A 594 8.98 -0.63 16.83
CA ALA A 594 10.21 -0.68 17.61
C ALA A 594 11.45 -0.77 16.68
N PHE A 595 11.42 -1.63 15.68
CA PHE A 595 12.51 -1.75 14.70
C PHE A 595 12.77 -0.43 13.98
N ILE A 596 11.74 0.19 13.40
CA ILE A 596 11.87 1.43 12.63
C ILE A 596 12.38 2.56 13.53
N LEU A 597 11.78 2.75 14.71
CA LEU A 597 12.15 3.83 15.64
C LEU A 597 13.58 3.66 16.17
N ILE A 598 13.98 2.47 16.57
CA ILE A 598 15.33 2.21 17.10
C ILE A 598 16.38 2.37 15.99
N ALA A 599 16.15 1.77 14.81
CA ALA A 599 17.08 1.86 13.70
C ALA A 599 17.28 3.32 13.24
N THR A 600 16.19 4.08 13.14
CA THR A 600 16.23 5.49 12.78
C THR A 600 16.93 6.35 13.85
N LEU A 601 16.63 6.12 15.13
CA LEU A 601 17.29 6.81 16.23
C LEU A 601 18.81 6.60 16.17
N ILE A 602 19.26 5.37 15.93
CA ILE A 602 20.69 5.04 15.80
C ILE A 602 21.29 5.78 14.58
N LEU A 603 20.63 5.76 13.43
CA LEU A 603 21.14 6.40 12.22
C LEU A 603 21.29 7.91 12.38
N ILE A 604 20.25 8.59 12.89
CA ILE A 604 20.31 10.05 13.11
C ILE A 604 21.33 10.39 14.18
N PHE A 605 21.39 9.60 15.27
CA PHE A 605 22.40 9.79 16.31
C PHE A 605 23.83 9.70 15.74
N MET A 606 24.10 8.71 14.90
CA MET A 606 25.40 8.56 14.25
C MET A 606 25.76 9.74 13.33
N GLN A 607 24.74 10.38 12.74
CA GLN A 607 24.93 11.46 11.78
C GLN A 607 25.06 12.84 12.45
N VAL A 608 24.21 13.14 13.44
CA VAL A 608 24.14 14.47 14.07
C VAL A 608 24.90 14.53 15.41
N ARG A 609 25.22 13.39 16.02
CA ARG A 609 25.91 13.27 17.32
C ARG A 609 25.21 13.99 18.47
N SER A 610 23.92 14.03 18.46
CA SER A 610 23.06 14.51 19.54
C SER A 610 22.03 13.44 19.86
N VAL A 611 21.66 13.28 21.12
CA VAL A 611 20.59 12.38 21.55
C VAL A 611 19.24 13.07 21.45
N ILE A 612 19.21 14.38 21.68
CA ILE A 612 17.93 15.14 21.73
C ILE A 612 17.35 15.34 20.34
N ILE A 613 18.18 15.60 19.34
CA ILE A 613 17.73 15.84 17.97
C ILE A 613 16.97 14.63 17.39
N PRO A 614 17.44 13.39 17.47
CA PRO A 614 16.69 12.23 16.97
C PRO A 614 15.34 12.05 17.66
N ILE A 615 15.27 12.21 18.97
CA ILE A 615 14.01 12.10 19.73
C ILE A 615 13.01 13.15 19.28
N LYS A 616 13.47 14.40 19.11
CA LYS A 616 12.64 15.50 18.60
C LYS A 616 12.17 15.24 17.18
N ALA A 617 13.03 14.75 16.30
CA ALA A 617 12.71 14.39 14.93
C ALA A 617 11.61 13.33 14.85
N ILE A 618 11.76 12.26 15.63
CA ILE A 618 10.74 11.20 15.74
C ILE A 618 9.40 11.77 16.21
N ALA A 619 9.40 12.60 17.27
CA ALA A 619 8.17 13.19 17.79
C ALA A 619 7.47 14.10 16.77
N MET A 620 8.23 14.87 16.00
CA MET A 620 7.69 15.73 14.94
C MET A 620 7.10 14.92 13.78
N ASN A 621 7.76 13.83 13.37
CA ASN A 621 7.26 12.95 12.33
C ASN A 621 5.97 12.23 12.76
N ILE A 622 5.92 11.73 13.99
CA ILE A 622 4.69 11.13 14.53
C ILE A 622 3.55 12.15 14.49
N LEU A 623 3.81 13.41 14.86
CA LEU A 623 2.80 14.46 14.83
C LEU A 623 2.30 14.76 13.40
N SER A 624 3.21 14.86 12.44
CA SER A 624 2.89 15.07 11.03
C SER A 624 2.07 13.93 10.44
N ILE A 625 2.49 12.69 10.70
CA ILE A 625 1.80 11.48 10.24
C ILE A 625 0.42 11.36 10.88
N SER A 626 0.31 11.62 12.20
CA SER A 626 -0.98 11.59 12.90
C SER A 626 -1.96 12.61 12.33
N ALA A 627 -1.49 13.83 12.01
CA ALA A 627 -2.32 14.84 11.36
C ALA A 627 -2.80 14.38 9.97
N SER A 628 -1.93 13.74 9.17
CA SER A 628 -2.30 13.17 7.88
C SER A 628 -3.34 12.05 8.02
N PHE A 629 -3.15 11.14 8.98
CA PHE A 629 -4.11 10.05 9.24
C PHE A 629 -5.48 10.58 9.68
N GLY A 630 -5.51 11.59 10.54
CA GLY A 630 -6.77 12.24 10.93
C GLY A 630 -7.50 12.85 9.73
N MET A 631 -6.77 13.47 8.81
CA MET A 631 -7.34 13.99 7.57
C MET A 631 -7.86 12.88 6.64
N LEU A 632 -7.22 11.71 6.59
CA LEU A 632 -7.75 10.56 5.85
C LEU A 632 -9.08 10.08 6.42
N VAL A 633 -9.21 9.98 7.75
CA VAL A 633 -10.48 9.63 8.40
C VAL A 633 -11.56 10.66 8.06
N TRP A 634 -11.20 11.94 8.15
CA TRP A 634 -12.11 13.03 7.83
C TRP A 634 -12.62 12.96 6.38
N VAL A 635 -11.74 12.68 5.42
CA VAL A 635 -12.11 12.58 4.01
C VAL A 635 -12.80 11.24 3.72
N PHE A 636 -12.12 10.10 3.95
CA PHE A 636 -12.53 8.81 3.41
C PHE A 636 -13.54 8.04 4.29
N GLN A 637 -13.46 8.19 5.61
CA GLN A 637 -14.41 7.51 6.51
C GLN A 637 -15.66 8.38 6.74
N TRP A 638 -15.48 9.67 7.01
CA TRP A 638 -16.59 10.60 7.25
C TRP A 638 -17.16 11.23 5.97
N GLY A 639 -16.54 11.01 4.81
CA GLY A 639 -17.08 11.33 3.50
C GLY A 639 -16.94 12.78 3.05
N TYR A 640 -16.17 13.62 3.74
CA TYR A 640 -16.01 15.02 3.33
C TYR A 640 -15.23 15.11 2.00
N GLY A 641 -15.94 15.47 0.93
CA GLY A 641 -15.39 15.56 -0.42
C GLY A 641 -15.54 14.28 -1.24
N SER A 642 -16.34 13.33 -0.81
CA SER A 642 -16.60 12.06 -1.52
C SER A 642 -17.12 12.26 -2.93
N GLU A 643 -18.05 13.21 -3.14
CA GLU A 643 -18.57 13.57 -4.48
C GLU A 643 -17.47 14.08 -5.41
N LEU A 644 -16.56 14.96 -4.91
CA LEU A 644 -15.46 15.53 -5.70
C LEU A 644 -14.45 14.44 -6.13
N LEU A 645 -14.21 13.49 -5.25
CA LEU A 645 -13.22 12.43 -5.45
C LEU A 645 -13.83 11.13 -6.00
N ASN A 646 -15.13 11.10 -6.24
CA ASN A 646 -15.90 9.97 -6.77
C ASN A 646 -15.61 8.67 -6.01
N PHE A 647 -16.06 8.60 -4.75
CA PHE A 647 -15.96 7.39 -3.92
C PHE A 647 -17.08 7.34 -2.87
N THR A 648 -17.35 6.15 -2.34
CA THR A 648 -18.26 5.95 -1.21
C THR A 648 -17.49 5.94 0.10
N PRO A 649 -17.91 6.70 1.13
CA PRO A 649 -17.32 6.65 2.46
C PRO A 649 -17.25 5.23 3.02
N GLN A 650 -16.11 4.83 3.56
CA GLN A 650 -15.87 3.49 4.08
C GLN A 650 -14.73 3.52 5.11
N PRO A 651 -14.54 2.47 5.93
CA PRO A 651 -13.40 2.34 6.82
C PRO A 651 -12.07 2.51 6.08
N ILE A 652 -11.04 2.94 6.80
CA ILE A 652 -9.69 3.05 6.25
C ILE A 652 -9.13 1.63 6.02
N ASP A 653 -8.55 1.41 4.82
CA ASP A 653 -7.87 0.13 4.56
C ASP A 653 -6.77 -0.14 5.60
N SER A 654 -6.80 -1.34 6.18
CA SER A 654 -5.95 -1.70 7.32
C SER A 654 -4.45 -1.64 7.04
N GLY A 655 -4.04 -1.87 5.82
CA GLY A 655 -2.65 -1.80 5.38
C GLY A 655 -2.15 -0.36 5.17
N ASN A 656 -3.04 0.56 4.78
CA ASN A 656 -2.65 1.92 4.39
C ASN A 656 -1.92 2.72 5.49
N PRO A 657 -2.33 2.72 6.77
CA PRO A 657 -1.59 3.40 7.82
C PRO A 657 -0.17 2.86 8.00
N VAL A 658 0.02 1.54 7.86
CA VAL A 658 1.35 0.90 7.95
C VAL A 658 2.22 1.31 6.78
N ILE A 659 1.70 1.21 5.55
CA ILE A 659 2.39 1.61 4.31
C ILE A 659 2.83 3.08 4.40
N MET A 660 1.88 3.96 4.73
CA MET A 660 2.15 5.40 4.83
C MET A 660 3.14 5.72 5.94
N PHE A 661 3.02 5.07 7.12
CA PHE A 661 3.98 5.25 8.21
C PHE A 661 5.40 4.88 7.76
N CYS A 662 5.58 3.71 7.17
CA CYS A 662 6.89 3.23 6.73
C CYS A 662 7.51 4.14 5.66
N ILE A 663 6.72 4.60 4.69
CA ILE A 663 7.17 5.48 3.61
C ILE A 663 7.49 6.88 4.13
N VAL A 664 6.52 7.53 4.81
CA VAL A 664 6.67 8.92 5.26
C VAL A 664 7.77 9.03 6.31
N PHE A 665 7.85 8.05 7.22
CA PHE A 665 8.88 8.05 8.25
C PHE A 665 10.28 8.00 7.64
N GLY A 666 10.49 7.18 6.59
CA GLY A 666 11.73 7.15 5.83
C GLY A 666 12.01 8.47 5.10
N LEU A 667 11.05 8.96 4.31
CA LEU A 667 11.22 10.15 3.46
C LEU A 667 11.33 11.47 4.26
N SER A 668 10.57 11.62 5.34
CA SER A 668 10.61 12.84 6.15
C SER A 668 11.94 13.01 6.86
N MET A 669 12.55 11.91 7.32
CA MET A 669 13.85 11.92 8.00
C MET A 669 14.97 12.46 7.13
N ASP A 670 14.96 12.18 5.84
CA ASP A 670 16.01 12.57 4.91
C ASP A 670 16.22 14.07 4.85
N TYR A 671 15.13 14.78 4.71
CA TYR A 671 15.15 16.24 4.64
C TYR A 671 15.45 16.88 6.01
N GLU A 672 14.98 16.26 7.09
CA GLU A 672 15.27 16.76 8.43
C GLU A 672 16.76 16.64 8.74
N VAL A 673 17.36 15.51 8.40
CA VAL A 673 18.79 15.27 8.53
C VAL A 673 19.62 16.26 7.70
N LEU A 674 19.22 16.53 6.45
CA LEU A 674 19.89 17.50 5.61
C LEU A 674 19.86 18.91 6.22
N MET A 675 18.70 19.35 6.68
CA MET A 675 18.52 20.64 7.33
C MET A 675 19.33 20.75 8.64
N LEU A 676 19.21 19.73 9.50
CA LEU A 676 19.90 19.70 10.80
C LEU A 676 21.42 19.65 10.64
N SER A 677 21.92 18.94 9.62
CA SER A 677 23.34 18.92 9.30
C SER A 677 23.88 20.31 8.94
N ARG A 678 23.12 21.09 8.16
CA ARG A 678 23.48 22.48 7.82
C ARG A 678 23.36 23.45 9.00
N ILE A 679 22.32 23.26 9.84
CA ILE A 679 22.19 24.04 11.07
C ILE A 679 23.37 23.74 12.03
N HIS A 680 23.81 22.49 12.10
CA HIS A 680 24.94 22.09 12.91
C HIS A 680 26.26 22.71 12.42
N GLU A 681 26.50 22.69 11.10
CA GLU A 681 27.65 23.35 10.46
C GLU A 681 27.67 24.85 10.79
N GLU A 682 26.54 25.55 10.69
CA GLU A 682 26.41 26.97 11.04
C GLU A 682 26.59 27.22 12.55
N TRP A 683 26.09 26.31 13.40
CA TRP A 683 26.31 26.38 14.85
C TRP A 683 27.78 26.28 15.23
N GLU A 684 28.53 25.37 14.63
CA GLU A 684 29.96 25.27 14.90
C GLU A 684 30.75 26.49 14.39
N ARG A 685 30.30 27.08 13.27
CA ARG A 685 30.92 28.29 12.72
C ARG A 685 30.64 29.54 13.54
N THR A 686 29.39 29.70 14.03
CA THR A 686 28.91 30.98 14.64
C THR A 686 28.85 30.95 16.18
N GLY A 687 28.64 29.77 16.76
CA GLY A 687 28.35 29.62 18.19
C GLY A 687 26.99 30.20 18.63
N ASP A 688 26.23 30.82 17.71
CA ASP A 688 24.90 31.37 17.93
C ASP A 688 23.82 30.46 17.36
N ASN A 689 22.98 29.89 18.23
CA ASN A 689 21.93 28.95 17.85
C ASN A 689 20.86 29.62 16.96
N THR A 690 20.53 30.89 17.21
CA THR A 690 19.51 31.59 16.42
C THR A 690 19.99 31.88 15.01
N LEU A 691 21.21 32.34 14.89
CA LEU A 691 21.85 32.62 13.60
C LEU A 691 22.07 31.31 12.82
N ALA A 692 22.50 30.27 13.52
CA ALA A 692 22.71 28.95 12.91
C ALA A 692 21.42 28.37 12.31
N VAL A 693 20.30 28.45 13.04
CA VAL A 693 19.00 27.99 12.55
C VAL A 693 18.52 28.83 11.35
N ALA A 694 18.64 30.17 11.42
CA ALA A 694 18.25 31.04 10.32
C ALA A 694 19.07 30.78 9.04
N ASN A 695 20.40 30.68 9.16
CA ASN A 695 21.28 30.44 8.04
C ASN A 695 21.15 29.03 7.48
N GLY A 696 21.03 28.03 8.36
CA GLY A 696 20.81 26.63 7.95
C GLY A 696 19.51 26.46 7.18
N LEU A 697 18.41 27.06 7.66
CA LEU A 697 17.13 27.04 6.98
C LEU A 697 17.18 27.81 5.66
N GLN A 698 17.87 28.96 5.59
CA GLN A 698 18.06 29.70 4.33
C GLN A 698 18.79 28.88 3.28
N LYS A 699 19.85 28.15 3.66
CA LYS A 699 20.64 27.35 2.72
C LYS A 699 19.93 26.10 2.21
N THR A 700 18.95 25.58 2.97
CA THR A 700 18.28 24.32 2.62
C THR A 700 16.80 24.49 2.25
N GLY A 701 16.15 25.54 2.72
CA GLY A 701 14.69 25.71 2.64
C GLY A 701 14.16 25.71 1.22
N GLY A 702 14.81 26.42 0.29
CA GLY A 702 14.40 26.45 -1.12
C GLY A 702 14.47 25.05 -1.77
N LEU A 703 15.57 24.35 -1.55
CA LEU A 703 15.78 23.01 -2.12
C LEU A 703 14.80 21.98 -1.55
N ILE A 704 14.60 22.00 -0.23
CA ILE A 704 13.65 21.11 0.47
C ILE A 704 12.21 21.37 0.01
N THR A 705 11.83 22.64 -0.14
CA THR A 705 10.47 23.00 -0.62
C THR A 705 10.25 22.58 -2.05
N GLY A 706 11.25 22.74 -2.90
CA GLY A 706 11.19 22.27 -4.29
C GLY A 706 11.02 20.76 -4.39
N ALA A 707 11.81 20.02 -3.62
CA ALA A 707 11.72 18.58 -3.51
C ALA A 707 10.36 18.12 -2.96
N ALA A 708 9.90 18.72 -1.87
CA ALA A 708 8.59 18.43 -1.30
C ALA A 708 7.44 18.74 -2.28
N ALA A 709 7.52 19.83 -3.05
CA ALA A 709 6.52 20.14 -4.06
C ALA A 709 6.43 19.08 -5.15
N ILE A 710 7.56 18.53 -5.61
CA ILE A 710 7.59 17.42 -6.56
C ILE A 710 6.96 16.18 -5.97
N MET A 711 7.32 15.81 -4.74
CA MET A 711 6.78 14.64 -4.06
C MET A 711 5.27 14.76 -3.84
N VAL A 712 4.79 15.93 -3.39
CA VAL A 712 3.35 16.22 -3.24
C VAL A 712 2.63 16.04 -4.58
N VAL A 713 3.20 16.51 -5.67
CA VAL A 713 2.62 16.35 -7.00
C VAL A 713 2.59 14.90 -7.44
N VAL A 714 3.69 14.16 -7.28
CA VAL A 714 3.76 12.75 -7.63
C VAL A 714 2.73 11.95 -6.85
N PHE A 715 2.67 12.11 -5.52
CA PHE A 715 1.71 11.38 -4.70
C PHE A 715 0.26 11.83 -4.92
N SER A 716 0.01 13.12 -5.17
CA SER A 716 -1.33 13.60 -5.52
C SER A 716 -1.84 13.02 -6.85
N ALA A 717 -0.95 12.72 -7.80
CA ALA A 717 -1.34 12.07 -9.06
C ALA A 717 -1.91 10.66 -8.80
N PHE A 718 -1.35 9.91 -7.83
CA PHE A 718 -1.93 8.65 -7.35
C PHE A 718 -3.24 8.85 -6.57
N GLY A 719 -3.40 9.99 -5.92
CA GLY A 719 -4.67 10.40 -5.30
C GLY A 719 -5.83 10.60 -6.28
N LEU A 720 -5.54 10.72 -7.59
CA LEU A 720 -6.53 10.74 -8.66
C LEU A 720 -6.90 9.35 -9.20
N SER A 721 -6.43 8.29 -8.57
CA SER A 721 -6.79 6.91 -8.90
C SER A 721 -8.30 6.69 -8.84
N SER A 722 -8.81 5.72 -9.58
CA SER A 722 -10.20 5.28 -9.51
C SER A 722 -10.48 4.54 -8.20
N ILE A 723 -9.52 3.72 -7.75
CA ILE A 723 -9.67 2.86 -6.58
C ILE A 723 -9.37 3.62 -5.28
N VAL A 724 -10.25 3.46 -4.28
CA VAL A 724 -10.18 4.18 -3.00
C VAL A 724 -8.88 3.89 -2.23
N ILE A 725 -8.38 2.65 -2.26
CA ILE A 725 -7.12 2.26 -1.58
C ILE A 725 -5.96 3.13 -2.04
N LEU A 726 -5.78 3.25 -3.37
CA LEU A 726 -4.71 4.06 -3.95
C LEU A 726 -4.94 5.57 -3.74
N LYS A 727 -6.20 6.03 -3.75
CA LYS A 727 -6.53 7.42 -3.36
C LYS A 727 -6.09 7.72 -1.93
N GLN A 728 -6.36 6.83 -0.98
CA GLN A 728 -5.97 6.98 0.42
C GLN A 728 -4.45 7.08 0.56
N ILE A 729 -3.70 6.17 -0.07
CA ILE A 729 -2.23 6.19 -0.05
C ILE A 729 -1.70 7.48 -0.68
N GLY A 730 -2.13 7.79 -1.90
CA GLY A 730 -1.64 8.95 -2.65
C GLY A 730 -1.90 10.27 -1.94
N LEU A 731 -3.15 10.54 -1.57
CA LEU A 731 -3.51 11.77 -0.87
C LEU A 731 -2.92 11.84 0.54
N GLY A 732 -2.88 10.71 1.25
CA GLY A 732 -2.30 10.65 2.58
C GLY A 732 -0.80 10.95 2.59
N LEU A 733 -0.04 10.37 1.66
CA LEU A 733 1.39 10.66 1.50
C LEU A 733 1.62 12.12 1.08
N ALA A 734 0.83 12.64 0.13
CA ALA A 734 0.92 14.03 -0.30
C ALA A 734 0.67 15.00 0.87
N LEU A 735 -0.37 14.76 1.66
CA LEU A 735 -0.69 15.56 2.85
C LEU A 735 0.40 15.47 3.91
N ALA A 736 0.91 14.26 4.20
CA ALA A 736 1.96 14.07 5.19
C ALA A 736 3.22 14.87 4.83
N ILE A 737 3.67 14.80 3.56
CA ILE A 737 4.83 15.54 3.10
C ILE A 737 4.56 17.04 3.06
N PHE A 738 3.36 17.45 2.65
CA PHE A 738 2.98 18.87 2.66
C PHE A 738 3.00 19.46 4.07
N ILE A 739 2.40 18.77 5.05
CA ILE A 739 2.38 19.16 6.46
C ILE A 739 3.81 19.23 7.01
N ASP A 740 4.63 18.20 6.73
CA ASP A 740 6.00 18.12 7.20
C ASP A 740 6.86 19.27 6.64
N ALA A 741 6.84 19.47 5.31
CA ALA A 741 7.66 20.49 4.65
C ALA A 741 7.24 21.93 5.01
N THR A 742 5.96 22.17 5.28
CA THR A 742 5.43 23.51 5.56
C THR A 742 5.31 23.79 7.07
N LEU A 743 4.43 23.08 7.78
CA LEU A 743 4.14 23.37 9.17
C LEU A 743 5.26 22.92 10.12
N VAL A 744 5.74 21.69 9.94
CA VAL A 744 6.74 21.14 10.86
C VAL A 744 8.09 21.85 10.68
N ARG A 745 8.62 21.89 9.47
CA ARG A 745 9.96 22.44 9.20
C ARG A 745 10.05 23.93 9.26
N ALA A 746 9.05 24.65 8.71
CA ALA A 746 9.10 26.12 8.71
C ALA A 746 8.71 26.75 10.05
N LEU A 747 7.87 26.09 10.87
CA LEU A 747 7.31 26.64 12.09
C LEU A 747 7.75 25.89 13.36
N VAL A 748 7.54 24.57 13.42
CA VAL A 748 7.81 23.78 14.64
C VAL A 748 9.30 23.64 14.90
N VAL A 749 10.12 23.33 13.89
CA VAL A 749 11.58 23.13 14.04
C VAL A 749 12.26 24.39 14.53
N PRO A 750 12.13 25.58 13.90
CA PRO A 750 12.78 26.79 14.40
C PRO A 750 12.30 27.19 15.80
N SER A 751 10.99 27.08 16.08
CA SER A 751 10.43 27.39 17.40
C SER A 751 11.05 26.51 18.49
N THR A 752 11.05 25.20 18.30
CA THR A 752 11.60 24.24 19.27
C THR A 752 13.11 24.37 19.42
N MET A 753 13.86 24.60 18.33
CA MET A 753 15.30 24.83 18.39
C MET A 753 15.65 26.12 19.14
N ARG A 754 14.83 27.17 19.01
CA ARG A 754 15.01 28.40 19.79
C ARG A 754 14.80 28.17 21.27
N LEU A 755 13.72 27.45 21.64
CA LEU A 755 13.37 27.17 23.04
C LEU A 755 14.40 26.26 23.73
N MET A 756 14.92 25.29 23.04
CA MET A 756 15.91 24.33 23.59
C MET A 756 17.36 24.87 23.58
N GLY A 757 17.67 25.84 22.72
CA GLY A 757 18.99 26.48 22.67
C GLY A 757 20.15 25.49 22.59
N LYS A 758 21.07 25.58 23.55
CA LYS A 758 22.26 24.70 23.62
C LYS A 758 21.94 23.20 23.89
N TRP A 759 20.76 22.92 24.48
CA TRP A 759 20.34 21.52 24.73
C TRP A 759 20.14 20.72 23.46
N ASN A 760 19.86 21.35 22.33
CA ASN A 760 19.78 20.66 21.03
C ASN A 760 21.03 19.83 20.72
N TRP A 761 22.19 20.25 21.18
CA TRP A 761 23.49 19.65 20.88
C TRP A 761 24.05 18.79 22.03
N TRP A 762 23.17 18.35 22.95
CA TRP A 762 23.58 17.52 24.06
C TRP A 762 23.86 16.08 23.62
N ALA A 763 25.06 15.60 24.04
CA ALA A 763 25.48 14.19 23.92
C ALA A 763 26.25 13.76 25.19
N PRO A 764 26.22 12.47 25.56
CA PRO A 764 26.95 11.94 26.71
C PRO A 764 28.46 12.23 26.62
N SER A 765 29.09 12.50 27.77
CA SER A 765 30.51 12.93 27.84
C SER A 765 31.50 11.87 27.32
N TRP A 766 31.19 10.58 27.47
CA TRP A 766 32.03 9.50 26.95
C TRP A 766 32.14 9.49 25.41
N PHE A 767 31.12 9.98 24.74
CA PHE A 767 31.09 10.08 23.29
C PHE A 767 31.87 11.34 22.79
N LYS A 768 31.85 12.44 23.57
CA LYS A 768 32.58 13.66 23.26
C LYS A 768 34.11 13.49 23.43
N LYS A 769 34.55 12.69 24.40
CA LYS A 769 35.98 12.48 24.72
C LYS A 769 36.78 11.80 23.60
N ASN A 770 36.14 10.89 22.84
CA ASN A 770 36.78 10.21 21.71
C ASN A 770 36.97 11.12 20.46
N THR A 771 36.28 12.24 20.39
CA THR A 771 36.38 13.18 19.27
C THR A 771 37.45 14.21 19.41
N ASN A 772 37.75 14.65 20.63
CA ASN A 772 38.83 15.64 20.87
C ASN A 772 40.23 15.07 20.57
N ASN A 773 40.42 13.76 20.81
CA ASN A 773 41.70 13.12 20.47
C ASN A 773 41.95 13.01 18.97
N ILE A 774 40.93 12.92 18.14
CA ILE A 774 41.04 12.86 16.66
C ILE A 774 41.25 14.26 16.07
N ILE A 775 40.73 15.30 16.72
CA ILE A 775 40.90 16.72 16.29
C ILE A 775 42.31 17.22 16.64
N VAL A 776 42.83 16.83 17.79
CA VAL A 776 44.19 17.23 18.23
C VAL A 776 45.26 16.57 17.37
N GLU A 777 45.14 15.28 17.00
CA GLU A 777 46.08 14.63 16.09
C GLU A 777 46.08 15.21 14.67
N THR A 778 44.96 15.79 14.21
CA THR A 778 44.91 16.45 12.88
C THR A 778 45.36 17.90 12.90
N SER A 779 45.28 18.61 14.03
CA SER A 779 45.76 19.99 14.13
C SER A 779 47.25 20.09 14.39
N GLU A 780 47.84 19.18 15.16
CA GLU A 780 49.31 19.15 15.38
C GLU A 780 50.10 18.79 14.11
N GLY A 781 49.50 18.01 13.18
CA GLY A 781 50.13 17.72 11.89
C GLY A 781 50.07 18.85 10.86
N PHE A 782 49.35 19.95 11.14
CA PHE A 782 49.21 21.06 10.21
C PHE A 782 50.15 22.24 10.48
N PHE A 783 50.70 22.34 11.71
CA PHE A 783 51.60 23.42 12.10
C PHE A 783 53.10 23.08 11.98
N GLU A 784 53.47 21.83 11.63
CA GLU A 784 54.86 21.44 11.42
C GLU A 784 55.33 21.44 9.93
N ARG A 785 54.56 22.03 9.01
CA ARG A 785 54.95 22.19 7.60
C ARG A 785 54.64 23.58 7.06
N GLU A 786 55.27 24.59 7.62
CA GLU A 786 55.61 25.83 6.93
C GLU A 786 57.13 25.99 6.89
#